data_6c4109d1fcb64f92f2912cde26f88e00
#
_entry.id   6c4109d1fcb64f92f2912cde26f88e00
#
_cell.length_a   1.000
_cell.length_b   1.000
_cell.length_c   1.000
_cell.angle_alpha   90.00
_cell.angle_beta   90.00
_cell.angle_gamma   90.00
#
_symmetry.space_group_name_H-M   'P 1'
#
loop_
_entity.id
_entity.type
_entity.pdbx_description
1 polymer ?
#
loop_
_entity_poly.entity_id
_entity_poly.type
_entity_poly.pdbx_seq_one_letter_code
_entity_poly.pdbx_strand_id
1 'polypeptide(L)'
;MKVLKFGGTSVGSVNSILSVKRIVESVNEPVIVVVSALGGITDKLINTSQTAASGNSDYEKDFAEIVCRHVEIIRQVIPAGAKQAQLQTQVSELLNELKDIFQGIYLIKDLSAKTFDTVVSYGERLSSIIVACLIDDAQWFDSRQFVKTEKKYAKHVPDTDLTTQLIRETFRELPRISVISGFISSDKITGDVTNLGRGGSDYTASIVAAALNASILEIWTDVDGFMTADPRVITSAYTIDELSYVEAMELCNFGAKVIYPPTIYPVCHKNIPIRIKNTFNPEGRGTIIIQGQKSSEGKAIKGISSINDTSLITVQGLGMVGVIGVNYRIFRSLAKGGISVFLVSQASSENSTSIGVRNADADLACQLLNLEFAKEIEMGEITEISAEKDLATVAIVGENMKHTPGIAGKLFGTLGRNGINVIACAQGASETNISFVVEAKSLRKSLNVIHDSFFLSEYQVLNLFICGTGTVGGSLIEQIRCQRQKLMDENGLKLNVVGIADVDHAIFTRKGVNLETYQEDLKTIGIPNTPEILQKEILNMNIFNSVFVDCTASSAIAGLYKDLLEHNVSVVAANKIAASSAYDNYRELKQIARRRGVKFLFETNVGAGLPIINTINDLINSGDKILKIEAVLSGTLNYIFNKISADIPFSRTVKMAQEERYSEPDPRIDLSGKDVIRKLVILAREAGYRLEQEEVEKNLFVPNSFFEGTLDEFWKRLPDLDADFESRRQVLEQENKHWRFVAKLERGKASVGLQEVDSKHPFYGLEGSNNIILLTTERYKEYPMMIQGYGAGASVTAAGVFADIMSIANV
;
A
#
# COMPACT_ATOMS: atom_id res chain seq x y z
N MET A 1 -8.53 -41.07 -11.51
CA MET A 1 -9.38 -40.75 -10.35
C MET A 1 -8.96 -39.44 -9.74
N LYS A 2 -9.87 -38.67 -9.13
CA LYS A 2 -9.63 -37.42 -8.45
C LYS A 2 -9.82 -37.56 -6.94
N VAL A 3 -9.15 -36.68 -6.20
CA VAL A 3 -9.45 -36.46 -4.78
C VAL A 3 -9.96 -35.03 -4.60
N LEU A 4 -11.17 -34.87 -4.05
CA LEU A 4 -11.80 -33.61 -3.76
C LEU A 4 -11.90 -33.41 -2.24
N LYS A 5 -11.36 -32.30 -1.74
CA LYS A 5 -11.49 -31.98 -0.32
C LYS A 5 -12.41 -30.75 -0.17
N PHE A 6 -13.39 -30.86 0.71
CA PHE A 6 -14.28 -29.76 1.05
C PHE A 6 -14.03 -29.26 2.47
N GLY A 7 -13.74 -27.95 2.60
CA GLY A 7 -13.52 -27.30 3.90
C GLY A 7 -14.81 -27.09 4.70
N GLY A 8 -14.68 -26.72 5.97
CA GLY A 8 -15.82 -26.48 6.87
C GLY A 8 -16.81 -25.43 6.34
N THR A 9 -16.36 -24.39 5.67
CA THR A 9 -17.20 -23.38 5.01
C THR A 9 -18.01 -23.97 3.85
N SER A 10 -17.41 -24.92 3.11
CA SER A 10 -18.06 -25.63 2.00
C SER A 10 -19.16 -26.58 2.45
N VAL A 11 -19.13 -27.03 3.69
CA VAL A 11 -20.16 -27.89 4.31
C VAL A 11 -20.88 -27.20 5.49
N GLY A 12 -20.76 -25.87 5.59
CA GLY A 12 -21.26 -25.08 6.70
C GLY A 12 -22.73 -24.67 6.63
N SER A 13 -23.36 -24.74 5.48
CA SER A 13 -24.77 -24.36 5.26
C SER A 13 -25.46 -25.30 4.27
N VAL A 14 -26.76 -25.28 4.27
CA VAL A 14 -27.60 -26.07 3.32
C VAL A 14 -27.21 -25.79 1.87
N ASN A 15 -27.09 -24.49 1.51
CA ASN A 15 -26.76 -24.12 0.14
C ASN A 15 -25.34 -24.57 -0.27
N SER A 16 -24.37 -24.47 0.65
CA SER A 16 -23.00 -24.93 0.37
C SER A 16 -22.92 -26.45 0.24
N ILE A 17 -23.61 -27.22 1.10
CA ILE A 17 -23.67 -28.67 1.01
C ILE A 17 -24.34 -29.14 -0.30
N LEU A 18 -25.41 -28.49 -0.73
CA LEU A 18 -26.03 -28.75 -2.03
C LEU A 18 -25.10 -28.41 -3.21
N SER A 19 -24.28 -27.40 -3.08
CA SER A 19 -23.22 -27.12 -4.07
C SER A 19 -22.16 -28.22 -4.10
N VAL A 20 -21.75 -28.74 -2.94
CA VAL A 20 -20.85 -29.92 -2.85
C VAL A 20 -21.46 -31.11 -3.61
N LYS A 21 -22.74 -31.44 -3.39
CA LYS A 21 -23.45 -32.51 -4.14
C LYS A 21 -23.29 -32.30 -5.64
N ARG A 22 -23.65 -31.10 -6.16
CA ARG A 22 -23.61 -30.80 -7.60
C ARG A 22 -22.17 -30.91 -8.16
N ILE A 23 -21.18 -30.44 -7.42
CA ILE A 23 -19.75 -30.51 -7.83
C ILE A 23 -19.30 -31.97 -7.92
N VAL A 24 -19.59 -32.78 -6.90
CA VAL A 24 -19.15 -34.18 -6.86
C VAL A 24 -19.85 -35.01 -7.95
N GLU A 25 -21.14 -34.86 -8.12
CA GLU A 25 -21.93 -35.61 -9.11
C GLU A 25 -21.61 -35.24 -10.55
N SER A 26 -21.08 -34.03 -10.79
CA SER A 26 -20.58 -33.59 -12.11
C SER A 26 -19.28 -34.28 -12.53
N VAL A 27 -18.57 -34.98 -11.63
CA VAL A 27 -17.32 -35.67 -11.94
C VAL A 27 -17.61 -37.02 -12.59
N ASN A 28 -17.11 -37.21 -13.82
CA ASN A 28 -17.37 -38.44 -14.62
C ASN A 28 -16.38 -39.56 -14.36
N GLU A 29 -15.38 -39.39 -13.52
CA GLU A 29 -14.38 -40.39 -13.13
C GLU A 29 -14.53 -40.76 -11.64
N PRO A 30 -13.96 -41.90 -11.20
CA PRO A 30 -13.96 -42.26 -9.78
C PRO A 30 -13.37 -41.16 -8.92
N VAL A 31 -14.05 -40.84 -7.82
CA VAL A 31 -13.67 -39.71 -6.96
C VAL A 31 -13.70 -40.08 -5.47
N ILE A 32 -12.67 -39.63 -4.73
CA ILE A 32 -12.66 -39.68 -3.28
C ILE A 32 -12.94 -38.29 -2.76
N VAL A 33 -13.95 -38.15 -1.93
CA VAL A 33 -14.42 -36.90 -1.32
C VAL A 33 -14.01 -36.87 0.14
N VAL A 34 -13.14 -35.94 0.51
CA VAL A 34 -12.69 -35.72 1.89
C VAL A 34 -13.44 -34.55 2.50
N VAL A 35 -14.13 -34.80 3.59
CA VAL A 35 -15.03 -33.83 4.21
C VAL A 35 -14.51 -33.39 5.58
N SER A 36 -14.47 -32.09 5.82
CA SER A 36 -14.24 -31.50 7.14
C SER A 36 -15.52 -31.49 8.00
N ALA A 37 -15.40 -31.21 9.28
CA ALA A 37 -16.55 -30.91 10.13
C ALA A 37 -17.41 -29.78 9.55
N LEU A 38 -18.70 -29.75 9.87
CA LEU A 38 -19.57 -28.62 9.53
C LEU A 38 -18.99 -27.30 10.07
N GLY A 39 -19.09 -26.22 9.30
CA GLY A 39 -18.50 -24.93 9.68
C GLY A 39 -18.82 -24.48 11.11
N GLY A 40 -17.78 -24.24 11.91
CA GLY A 40 -17.86 -23.82 13.31
C GLY A 40 -18.08 -24.95 14.32
N ILE A 41 -18.31 -26.19 13.90
CA ILE A 41 -18.57 -27.32 14.83
C ILE A 41 -17.30 -27.73 15.56
N THR A 42 -16.13 -27.71 14.94
CA THR A 42 -14.87 -28.06 15.62
C THR A 42 -14.62 -27.14 16.81
N ASP A 43 -14.78 -25.82 16.63
CA ASP A 43 -14.62 -24.83 17.71
C ASP A 43 -15.67 -25.04 18.82
N LYS A 44 -16.92 -25.34 18.44
CA LYS A 44 -17.95 -25.68 19.42
C LYS A 44 -17.60 -26.92 20.24
N LEU A 45 -17.14 -28.00 19.60
CA LEU A 45 -16.71 -29.23 20.30
C LEU A 45 -15.58 -28.94 21.28
N ILE A 46 -14.60 -28.14 20.88
CA ILE A 46 -13.47 -27.72 21.74
C ILE A 46 -13.98 -26.93 22.93
N ASN A 47 -14.78 -25.88 22.70
CA ASN A 47 -15.32 -25.04 23.76
C ASN A 47 -16.21 -25.82 24.72
N THR A 48 -17.12 -26.67 24.20
CA THR A 48 -17.99 -27.50 25.00
C THR A 48 -17.18 -28.46 25.89
N SER A 49 -16.09 -29.05 25.36
CA SER A 49 -15.23 -29.95 26.17
C SER A 49 -14.49 -29.21 27.28
N GLN A 50 -14.04 -27.97 27.01
CA GLN A 50 -13.39 -27.11 28.03
C GLN A 50 -14.39 -26.65 29.10
N THR A 51 -15.60 -26.28 28.68
CA THR A 51 -16.71 -25.93 29.59
C THR A 51 -17.05 -27.09 30.51
N ALA A 52 -17.18 -28.31 29.98
CA ALA A 52 -17.41 -29.52 30.78
C ALA A 52 -16.25 -29.82 31.75
N ALA A 53 -15.00 -29.72 31.27
CA ALA A 53 -13.80 -29.94 32.11
C ALA A 53 -13.66 -28.91 33.24
N SER A 54 -14.18 -27.68 33.06
CA SER A 54 -14.24 -26.69 34.14
C SER A 54 -15.31 -26.98 35.20
N GLY A 55 -16.13 -28.02 35.00
CA GLY A 55 -17.26 -28.38 35.90
C GLY A 55 -18.46 -27.43 35.74
N ASN A 56 -18.57 -26.73 34.58
CA ASN A 56 -19.72 -25.86 34.28
C ASN A 56 -20.79 -26.64 33.51
N SER A 57 -22.04 -26.62 34.00
CA SER A 57 -23.20 -27.31 33.41
C SER A 57 -23.69 -26.68 32.08
N ASP A 58 -23.23 -25.49 31.74
CA ASP A 58 -23.57 -24.83 30.45
C ASP A 58 -23.15 -25.65 29.21
N TYR A 59 -22.23 -26.64 29.40
CA TYR A 59 -21.87 -27.57 28.33
C TYR A 59 -23.08 -28.31 27.73
N GLU A 60 -24.15 -28.56 28.54
CA GLU A 60 -25.36 -29.20 28.04
C GLU A 60 -26.10 -28.33 27.01
N LYS A 61 -26.09 -27.01 27.21
CA LYS A 61 -26.67 -26.05 26.28
C LYS A 61 -25.85 -26.00 24.99
N ASP A 62 -24.52 -25.90 25.11
CA ASP A 62 -23.59 -25.90 23.97
C ASP A 62 -23.73 -27.19 23.15
N PHE A 63 -23.86 -28.35 23.84
CA PHE A 63 -24.11 -29.64 23.20
C PHE A 63 -25.47 -29.66 22.48
N ALA A 64 -26.53 -29.12 23.06
CA ALA A 64 -27.83 -29.04 22.43
C ALA A 64 -27.81 -28.23 21.13
N GLU A 65 -26.97 -27.19 21.05
CA GLU A 65 -26.75 -26.43 19.80
C GLU A 65 -26.04 -27.28 18.75
N ILE A 66 -25.08 -28.14 19.12
CA ILE A 66 -24.42 -29.08 18.21
C ILE A 66 -25.44 -30.06 17.63
N VAL A 67 -26.29 -30.62 18.49
CA VAL A 67 -27.38 -31.55 18.07
C VAL A 67 -28.35 -30.86 17.13
N CYS A 68 -28.87 -29.68 17.53
CA CYS A 68 -29.80 -28.90 16.73
C CYS A 68 -29.25 -28.63 15.33
N ARG A 69 -28.01 -28.21 15.23
CA ARG A 69 -27.33 -27.90 13.95
C ARG A 69 -27.31 -29.08 12.99
N HIS A 70 -26.95 -30.27 13.48
CA HIS A 70 -26.85 -31.45 12.63
C HIS A 70 -28.25 -31.95 12.20
N VAL A 71 -29.20 -31.98 13.13
CA VAL A 71 -30.58 -32.41 12.85
C VAL A 71 -31.27 -31.46 11.84
N GLU A 72 -31.06 -30.16 12.01
CA GLU A 72 -31.62 -29.15 11.11
C GLU A 72 -31.05 -29.28 9.69
N ILE A 73 -29.77 -29.44 9.53
CA ILE A 73 -29.11 -29.69 8.23
C ILE A 73 -29.69 -30.96 7.59
N ILE A 74 -29.77 -32.09 8.32
CA ILE A 74 -30.32 -33.33 7.78
C ILE A 74 -31.73 -33.14 7.26
N ARG A 75 -32.61 -32.46 8.02
CA ARG A 75 -34.00 -32.19 7.61
C ARG A 75 -34.10 -31.35 6.34
N GLN A 76 -33.18 -30.44 6.13
CA GLN A 76 -33.20 -29.51 4.99
C GLN A 76 -32.54 -30.07 3.73
N VAL A 77 -31.51 -30.94 3.88
CA VAL A 77 -30.76 -31.43 2.71
C VAL A 77 -31.23 -32.81 2.22
N ILE A 78 -31.80 -33.66 3.11
CA ILE A 78 -32.26 -35.01 2.74
C ILE A 78 -33.80 -34.99 2.69
N PRO A 79 -34.44 -35.42 1.57
CA PRO A 79 -35.90 -35.51 1.48
C PRO A 79 -36.47 -36.43 2.55
N ALA A 80 -37.67 -36.05 3.06
CA ALA A 80 -38.35 -36.89 4.05
C ALA A 80 -38.64 -38.30 3.51
N GLY A 81 -38.28 -39.33 4.28
CA GLY A 81 -38.43 -40.73 3.89
C GLY A 81 -37.56 -41.70 4.68
N ALA A 82 -37.49 -42.92 4.26
CA ALA A 82 -36.71 -43.97 4.96
C ALA A 82 -35.22 -43.67 5.05
N LYS A 83 -34.65 -43.07 4.01
CA LYS A 83 -33.24 -42.66 3.97
C LYS A 83 -32.90 -41.58 5.03
N GLN A 84 -33.80 -40.60 5.17
CA GLN A 84 -33.63 -39.56 6.18
C GLN A 84 -33.79 -40.14 7.60
N ALA A 85 -34.76 -41.01 7.83
CA ALA A 85 -35.00 -41.65 9.14
C ALA A 85 -33.81 -42.51 9.56
N GLN A 86 -33.24 -43.29 8.64
CA GLN A 86 -32.05 -44.13 8.89
C GLN A 86 -30.84 -43.25 9.24
N LEU A 87 -30.61 -42.18 8.49
CA LEU A 87 -29.51 -41.24 8.80
C LEU A 87 -29.68 -40.57 10.17
N GLN A 88 -30.93 -40.16 10.48
CA GLN A 88 -31.20 -39.54 11.79
C GLN A 88 -30.93 -40.52 12.94
N THR A 89 -31.26 -41.80 12.80
CA THR A 89 -30.94 -42.83 13.80
C THR A 89 -29.43 -42.94 13.98
N GLN A 90 -28.68 -43.11 12.90
CA GLN A 90 -27.23 -43.26 12.93
C GLN A 90 -26.52 -42.03 13.54
N VAL A 91 -26.98 -40.82 13.17
CA VAL A 91 -26.43 -39.59 13.72
C VAL A 91 -26.78 -39.41 15.20
N SER A 92 -28.01 -39.83 15.60
CA SER A 92 -28.44 -39.80 17.02
C SER A 92 -27.64 -40.71 17.88
N GLU A 93 -27.27 -41.91 17.40
CA GLU A 93 -26.37 -42.83 18.10
C GLU A 93 -25.00 -42.17 18.39
N LEU A 94 -24.37 -41.56 17.37
CA LEU A 94 -23.11 -40.88 17.53
C LEU A 94 -23.19 -39.67 18.49
N LEU A 95 -24.30 -38.92 18.43
CA LEU A 95 -24.53 -37.79 19.33
C LEU A 95 -24.75 -38.25 20.78
N ASN A 96 -25.39 -39.40 20.98
CA ASN A 96 -25.52 -39.97 22.34
C ASN A 96 -24.17 -40.43 22.89
N GLU A 97 -23.32 -41.09 22.07
CA GLU A 97 -21.96 -41.42 22.47
C GLU A 97 -21.18 -40.15 22.88
N LEU A 98 -21.28 -39.09 22.08
CA LEU A 98 -20.62 -37.82 22.40
C LEU A 98 -21.15 -37.18 23.70
N LYS A 99 -22.47 -37.28 23.95
CA LYS A 99 -23.08 -36.81 25.20
C LYS A 99 -22.50 -37.52 26.42
N ASP A 100 -22.38 -38.85 26.35
CA ASP A 100 -21.81 -39.65 27.42
C ASP A 100 -20.34 -39.25 27.69
N ILE A 101 -19.57 -38.96 26.66
CA ILE A 101 -18.19 -38.47 26.79
C ILE A 101 -18.16 -37.09 27.48
N PHE A 102 -19.01 -36.12 27.08
CA PHE A 102 -19.09 -34.81 27.73
C PHE A 102 -19.50 -34.94 29.20
N GLN A 103 -20.45 -35.82 29.52
CA GLN A 103 -20.85 -36.11 30.89
C GLN A 103 -19.67 -36.70 31.72
N GLY A 104 -18.91 -37.62 31.12
CA GLY A 104 -17.69 -38.16 31.72
C GLY A 104 -16.67 -37.05 32.03
N ILE A 105 -16.38 -36.19 31.07
CA ILE A 105 -15.47 -35.04 31.25
C ILE A 105 -15.96 -34.11 32.37
N TYR A 106 -17.27 -33.80 32.42
CA TYR A 106 -17.87 -32.95 33.43
C TYR A 106 -17.73 -33.52 34.82
N LEU A 107 -17.94 -34.85 35.00
CA LEU A 107 -17.84 -35.54 36.27
C LEU A 107 -16.39 -35.65 36.77
N ILE A 108 -15.46 -35.94 35.86
CA ILE A 108 -14.03 -36.11 36.20
C ILE A 108 -13.32 -34.77 36.35
N LYS A 109 -13.82 -33.72 35.68
CA LYS A 109 -13.23 -32.36 35.59
C LYS A 109 -11.81 -32.39 35.02
N ASP A 110 -11.57 -33.29 34.08
CA ASP A 110 -10.29 -33.41 33.37
C ASP A 110 -10.54 -33.69 31.90
N LEU A 111 -9.68 -33.11 31.04
CA LEU A 111 -9.69 -33.30 29.59
C LEU A 111 -8.32 -33.77 29.15
N SER A 112 -8.11 -35.08 29.13
CA SER A 112 -6.88 -35.65 28.61
C SER A 112 -6.75 -35.41 27.09
N ALA A 113 -5.52 -35.41 26.57
CA ALA A 113 -5.28 -35.27 25.10
C ALA A 113 -6.03 -36.34 24.29
N LYS A 114 -6.09 -37.58 24.80
CA LYS A 114 -6.84 -38.66 24.16
C LYS A 114 -8.35 -38.38 24.11
N THR A 115 -8.92 -37.92 25.22
CA THR A 115 -10.33 -37.56 25.28
C THR A 115 -10.64 -36.38 24.37
N PHE A 116 -9.77 -35.37 24.35
CA PHE A 116 -9.86 -34.23 23.45
C PHE A 116 -9.89 -34.67 21.97
N ASP A 117 -8.93 -35.49 21.53
CA ASP A 117 -8.89 -36.04 20.18
C ASP A 117 -10.14 -36.84 19.82
N THR A 118 -10.66 -37.60 20.77
CA THR A 118 -11.92 -38.35 20.61
C THR A 118 -13.10 -37.40 20.37
N VAL A 119 -13.28 -36.38 21.22
CA VAL A 119 -14.38 -35.38 21.11
C VAL A 119 -14.36 -34.67 19.76
N VAL A 120 -13.21 -34.11 19.38
CA VAL A 120 -13.12 -33.33 18.13
C VAL A 120 -13.37 -34.21 16.89
N SER A 121 -13.10 -35.52 16.96
CA SER A 121 -13.32 -36.45 15.85
C SER A 121 -14.79 -36.58 15.44
N TYR A 122 -15.73 -36.30 16.34
CA TYR A 122 -17.16 -36.39 16.02
C TYR A 122 -17.60 -35.37 14.97
N GLY A 123 -16.91 -34.21 14.84
CA GLY A 123 -17.20 -33.23 13.80
C GLY A 123 -17.15 -33.83 12.39
N GLU A 124 -16.06 -34.48 12.06
CA GLU A 124 -15.84 -35.06 10.75
C GLU A 124 -16.60 -36.39 10.56
N ARG A 125 -16.78 -37.18 11.63
CA ARG A 125 -17.61 -38.39 11.58
C ARG A 125 -19.06 -38.04 11.20
N LEU A 126 -19.66 -37.08 11.86
CA LEU A 126 -21.03 -36.64 11.62
C LEU A 126 -21.20 -35.99 10.23
N SER A 127 -20.33 -35.08 9.87
CA SER A 127 -20.41 -34.37 8.58
C SER A 127 -20.24 -35.34 7.39
N SER A 128 -19.27 -36.24 7.45
CA SER A 128 -18.99 -37.16 6.33
C SER A 128 -20.11 -38.16 6.10
N ILE A 129 -20.78 -38.65 7.14
CA ILE A 129 -21.94 -39.53 7.04
C ILE A 129 -23.12 -38.77 6.40
N ILE A 130 -23.37 -37.54 6.78
CA ILE A 130 -24.41 -36.68 6.21
C ILE A 130 -24.17 -36.43 4.71
N VAL A 131 -22.92 -36.07 4.35
CA VAL A 131 -22.57 -35.80 2.95
C VAL A 131 -22.61 -37.10 2.11
N ALA A 132 -22.17 -38.24 2.63
CA ALA A 132 -22.28 -39.53 1.95
C ALA A 132 -23.73 -39.94 1.70
N CYS A 133 -24.58 -39.71 2.69
CA CYS A 133 -26.01 -39.96 2.51
C CYS A 133 -26.68 -39.05 1.47
N LEU A 134 -26.22 -37.79 1.35
CA LEU A 134 -26.80 -36.81 0.40
C LEU A 134 -26.42 -37.10 -1.04
N ILE A 135 -25.20 -37.56 -1.31
CA ILE A 135 -24.68 -37.79 -2.66
C ILE A 135 -25.19 -39.17 -3.15
N ASP A 136 -25.70 -39.22 -4.37
CA ASP A 136 -26.21 -40.46 -4.94
C ASP A 136 -25.04 -41.41 -5.28
N ASP A 137 -25.24 -42.70 -4.99
CA ASP A 137 -24.26 -43.79 -5.18
C ASP A 137 -22.93 -43.61 -4.41
N ALA A 138 -22.90 -42.76 -3.37
CA ALA A 138 -21.72 -42.58 -2.55
C ALA A 138 -21.61 -43.67 -1.46
N GLN A 139 -20.40 -44.18 -1.26
CA GLN A 139 -20.02 -45.05 -0.15
C GLN A 139 -19.21 -44.29 0.89
N TRP A 140 -19.53 -44.46 2.17
CA TRP A 140 -18.82 -43.87 3.30
C TRP A 140 -17.75 -44.80 3.85
N PHE A 141 -16.57 -44.25 4.14
CA PHE A 141 -15.46 -44.97 4.77
C PHE A 141 -14.90 -44.14 5.95
N ASP A 142 -14.63 -44.83 7.05
CA ASP A 142 -14.04 -44.21 8.25
C ASP A 142 -12.51 -44.14 8.13
N SER A 143 -11.97 -42.92 8.07
CA SER A 143 -10.52 -42.71 7.89
C SER A 143 -9.66 -43.30 9.00
N ARG A 144 -10.19 -43.50 10.22
CA ARG A 144 -9.51 -44.11 11.33
C ARG A 144 -9.09 -45.59 11.03
N GLN A 145 -9.74 -46.22 10.07
CA GLN A 145 -9.42 -47.57 9.69
C GLN A 145 -8.11 -47.67 8.91
N PHE A 146 -7.78 -46.67 8.11
CA PHE A 146 -6.64 -46.67 7.22
C PHE A 146 -5.64 -45.55 7.40
N VAL A 147 -5.97 -44.44 8.07
CA VAL A 147 -5.01 -43.39 8.44
C VAL A 147 -4.45 -43.68 9.83
N LYS A 148 -3.20 -44.13 9.88
CA LYS A 148 -2.52 -44.56 11.11
C LYS A 148 -1.45 -43.54 11.51
N THR A 149 -1.37 -43.31 12.83
CA THR A 149 -0.35 -42.42 13.42
C THR A 149 0.55 -43.18 14.38
N GLU A 150 1.72 -42.62 14.60
CA GLU A 150 2.64 -43.01 15.66
C GLU A 150 3.03 -41.79 16.51
N LYS A 151 3.31 -42.04 17.78
CA LYS A 151 3.76 -40.96 18.66
C LYS A 151 5.25 -40.70 18.48
N LYS A 152 5.60 -39.52 17.95
CA LYS A 152 6.99 -39.02 17.89
C LYS A 152 7.10 -37.79 18.74
N TYR A 153 7.98 -37.87 19.76
CA TYR A 153 8.12 -36.83 20.79
C TYR A 153 6.77 -36.61 21.52
N ALA A 154 6.21 -35.42 21.44
CA ALA A 154 4.91 -35.12 22.11
C ALA A 154 3.73 -35.09 21.12
N LYS A 155 3.91 -35.46 19.82
CA LYS A 155 2.89 -35.32 18.77
C LYS A 155 2.65 -36.63 18.04
N HIS A 156 1.39 -36.82 17.60
CA HIS A 156 1.03 -37.89 16.69
C HIS A 156 1.36 -37.45 15.25
N VAL A 157 2.15 -38.26 14.56
CA VAL A 157 2.52 -38.08 13.14
C VAL A 157 2.06 -39.28 12.32
N PRO A 158 1.64 -39.11 11.05
CA PRO A 158 1.23 -40.24 10.21
C PRO A 158 2.37 -41.24 10.02
N ASP A 159 2.03 -42.49 10.18
CA ASP A 159 2.88 -43.60 9.69
C ASP A 159 2.61 -43.76 8.18
N THR A 160 3.50 -43.20 7.38
CA THR A 160 3.31 -43.06 5.93
C THR A 160 3.21 -44.40 5.23
N ASP A 161 4.04 -45.40 5.62
CA ASP A 161 4.11 -46.69 4.97
C ASP A 161 2.86 -47.53 5.27
N LEU A 162 2.52 -47.67 6.54
CA LEU A 162 1.33 -48.39 6.96
C LEU A 162 0.04 -47.75 6.42
N THR A 163 -0.06 -46.41 6.50
CA THR A 163 -1.21 -45.68 5.98
C THR A 163 -1.35 -45.87 4.47
N THR A 164 -0.25 -45.78 3.70
CA THR A 164 -0.26 -46.01 2.24
C THR A 164 -0.72 -47.42 1.90
N GLN A 165 -0.22 -48.42 2.62
CA GLN A 165 -0.64 -49.82 2.42
C GLN A 165 -2.15 -49.99 2.64
N LEU A 166 -2.66 -49.54 3.80
CA LEU A 166 -4.06 -49.70 4.17
C LEU A 166 -5.00 -48.94 3.24
N ILE A 167 -4.61 -47.74 2.76
CA ILE A 167 -5.40 -47.00 1.78
C ILE A 167 -5.50 -47.79 0.47
N ARG A 168 -4.40 -48.38 -0.02
CA ARG A 168 -4.41 -49.20 -1.25
C ARG A 168 -5.24 -50.46 -1.10
N GLU A 169 -5.23 -51.10 0.07
CA GLU A 169 -6.04 -52.24 0.37
C GLU A 169 -7.54 -51.87 0.40
N THR A 170 -7.89 -50.79 1.12
CA THR A 170 -9.28 -50.31 1.28
C THR A 170 -9.90 -49.92 -0.07
N PHE A 171 -9.14 -49.25 -0.92
CA PHE A 171 -9.63 -48.74 -2.21
C PHE A 171 -9.14 -49.60 -3.39
N ARG A 172 -8.88 -50.86 -3.17
CA ARG A 172 -8.50 -51.82 -4.25
C ARG A 172 -9.60 -51.92 -5.30
N GLU A 173 -10.85 -51.99 -4.84
CA GLU A 173 -12.04 -51.86 -5.69
C GLU A 173 -12.66 -50.48 -5.39
N LEU A 174 -12.36 -49.51 -6.27
CA LEU A 174 -12.73 -48.12 -6.05
C LEU A 174 -14.18 -47.88 -6.47
N PRO A 175 -15.10 -47.54 -5.55
CA PRO A 175 -16.43 -47.08 -5.89
C PRO A 175 -16.41 -45.82 -6.76
N ARG A 176 -17.49 -45.55 -7.50
CA ARG A 176 -17.57 -44.31 -8.27
C ARG A 176 -17.39 -43.06 -7.39
N ILE A 177 -18.04 -43.06 -6.23
CA ILE A 177 -17.90 -41.98 -5.26
C ILE A 177 -17.64 -42.56 -3.87
N SER A 178 -16.51 -42.21 -3.30
CA SER A 178 -16.15 -42.60 -1.92
C SER A 178 -16.08 -41.34 -1.06
N VAL A 179 -16.81 -41.30 0.05
CA VAL A 179 -16.74 -40.18 1.01
C VAL A 179 -16.01 -40.62 2.27
N ILE A 180 -14.99 -39.87 2.65
CA ILE A 180 -14.17 -40.13 3.83
C ILE A 180 -14.15 -38.95 4.78
N SER A 181 -13.95 -39.23 6.06
CA SER A 181 -13.72 -38.19 7.06
C SER A 181 -12.31 -37.61 6.93
N GLY A 182 -12.17 -36.29 6.84
CA GLY A 182 -10.85 -35.67 6.96
C GLY A 182 -10.35 -35.59 8.40
N PHE A 183 -9.11 -35.10 8.64
CA PHE A 183 -8.56 -34.75 9.94
C PHE A 183 -8.31 -35.93 10.91
N ILE A 184 -9.19 -36.90 11.01
CA ILE A 184 -9.19 -37.99 11.99
C ILE A 184 -8.35 -39.17 11.57
N SER A 185 -7.73 -39.84 12.56
CA SER A 185 -6.85 -40.97 12.40
C SER A 185 -6.90 -41.88 13.64
N SER A 186 -6.13 -42.93 13.70
CA SER A 186 -5.92 -43.73 14.93
C SER A 186 -4.47 -44.08 15.14
N ASP A 187 -4.07 -44.23 16.40
CA ASP A 187 -2.75 -44.74 16.77
C ASP A 187 -2.59 -46.19 16.30
N LYS A 188 -1.45 -46.49 15.67
CA LYS A 188 -1.19 -47.82 15.04
C LYS A 188 -1.06 -48.96 16.08
N ILE A 189 -0.74 -48.62 17.34
CA ILE A 189 -0.49 -49.63 18.41
C ILE A 189 -1.71 -49.75 19.32
N THR A 190 -2.21 -48.65 19.82
CA THR A 190 -3.31 -48.65 20.80
C THR A 190 -4.70 -48.65 20.17
N GLY A 191 -4.81 -48.24 18.91
CA GLY A 191 -6.07 -48.05 18.23
C GLY A 191 -6.85 -46.79 18.68
N ASP A 192 -6.28 -46.00 19.60
CA ASP A 192 -6.90 -44.78 20.09
C ASP A 192 -7.12 -43.77 18.99
N VAL A 193 -8.19 -43.01 19.07
CA VAL A 193 -8.49 -41.91 18.15
C VAL A 193 -7.44 -40.82 18.31
N THR A 194 -6.87 -40.40 17.16
CA THR A 194 -5.91 -39.33 17.07
C THR A 194 -6.35 -38.36 15.94
N ASN A 195 -5.74 -37.20 15.86
CA ASN A 195 -5.98 -36.25 14.79
C ASN A 195 -4.68 -35.76 14.14
N LEU A 196 -4.79 -35.21 12.92
CA LEU A 196 -3.66 -34.71 12.16
C LEU A 196 -3.31 -33.24 12.44
N GLY A 197 -3.96 -32.64 13.42
CA GLY A 197 -3.77 -31.25 13.80
C GLY A 197 -4.38 -30.25 12.80
N ARG A 198 -3.93 -29.00 12.89
CA ARG A 198 -4.45 -27.91 12.05
C ARG A 198 -4.29 -28.25 10.56
N GLY A 199 -5.34 -28.00 9.77
CA GLY A 199 -5.37 -28.34 8.35
C GLY A 199 -5.42 -29.86 8.06
N GLY A 200 -5.75 -30.68 9.08
CA GLY A 200 -5.71 -32.14 8.98
C GLY A 200 -6.59 -32.73 7.88
N SER A 201 -7.71 -32.10 7.51
CA SER A 201 -8.53 -32.57 6.41
C SER A 201 -7.84 -32.39 5.05
N ASP A 202 -7.12 -31.27 4.84
CA ASP A 202 -6.29 -31.05 3.64
C ASP A 202 -5.18 -32.10 3.60
N TYR A 203 -4.58 -32.37 4.78
CA TYR A 203 -3.50 -33.31 4.88
C TYR A 203 -3.98 -34.77 4.64
N THR A 204 -5.16 -35.14 5.16
CA THR A 204 -5.80 -36.43 4.81
C THR A 204 -5.98 -36.59 3.31
N ALA A 205 -6.52 -35.55 2.65
CA ALA A 205 -6.75 -35.57 1.20
C ALA A 205 -5.44 -35.74 0.42
N SER A 206 -4.38 -35.07 0.84
CA SER A 206 -3.06 -35.18 0.25
C SER A 206 -2.45 -36.57 0.41
N ILE A 207 -2.52 -37.14 1.60
CA ILE A 207 -2.04 -38.51 1.88
C ILE A 207 -2.79 -39.53 0.99
N VAL A 208 -4.11 -39.42 0.90
CA VAL A 208 -4.93 -40.31 0.07
C VAL A 208 -4.62 -40.12 -1.41
N ALA A 209 -4.50 -38.89 -1.89
CA ALA A 209 -4.12 -38.61 -3.27
C ALA A 209 -2.75 -39.19 -3.62
N ALA A 210 -1.77 -39.05 -2.73
CA ALA A 210 -0.42 -39.61 -2.92
C ALA A 210 -0.39 -41.15 -2.89
N ALA A 211 -1.14 -41.78 -1.96
CA ALA A 211 -1.21 -43.23 -1.81
C ALA A 211 -1.80 -43.92 -3.06
N LEU A 212 -2.80 -43.30 -3.68
CA LEU A 212 -3.56 -43.81 -4.82
C LEU A 212 -3.09 -43.27 -6.18
N ASN A 213 -2.05 -42.44 -6.21
CA ASN A 213 -1.55 -41.74 -7.41
C ASN A 213 -2.70 -41.00 -8.16
N ALA A 214 -3.44 -40.18 -7.47
CA ALA A 214 -4.53 -39.42 -8.06
C ALA A 214 -4.07 -38.54 -9.22
N SER A 215 -4.94 -38.29 -10.19
CA SER A 215 -4.67 -37.39 -11.32
C SER A 215 -4.56 -35.91 -10.89
N ILE A 216 -5.30 -35.54 -9.85
CA ILE A 216 -5.33 -34.21 -9.26
C ILE A 216 -5.91 -34.24 -7.84
N LEU A 217 -5.45 -33.38 -6.99
CA LEU A 217 -6.06 -33.04 -5.70
C LEU A 217 -6.75 -31.67 -5.83
N GLU A 218 -8.07 -31.62 -5.70
CA GLU A 218 -8.83 -30.37 -5.67
C GLU A 218 -9.21 -30.01 -4.23
N ILE A 219 -8.83 -28.79 -3.80
CA ILE A 219 -9.19 -28.24 -2.50
C ILE A 219 -10.23 -27.16 -2.72
N TRP A 220 -11.45 -27.44 -2.28
CA TRP A 220 -12.61 -26.57 -2.38
C TRP A 220 -12.80 -25.77 -1.08
N THR A 221 -12.78 -24.46 -1.20
CA THR A 221 -12.81 -23.51 -0.08
C THR A 221 -13.73 -22.31 -0.42
N ASP A 222 -13.65 -21.21 0.32
CA ASP A 222 -14.46 -20.01 0.15
C ASP A 222 -13.73 -18.87 -0.58
N VAL A 223 -12.54 -19.14 -1.14
CA VAL A 223 -11.77 -18.19 -1.93
C VAL A 223 -11.52 -18.71 -3.34
N ASP A 224 -11.37 -17.79 -4.31
CA ASP A 224 -11.18 -18.16 -5.73
C ASP A 224 -9.78 -18.73 -6.06
N GLY A 225 -8.92 -18.87 -5.07
CA GLY A 225 -7.55 -19.38 -5.22
C GLY A 225 -6.56 -18.56 -4.41
N PHE A 226 -5.27 -18.70 -4.73
CA PHE A 226 -4.24 -17.81 -4.21
C PHE A 226 -4.35 -16.46 -4.88
N MET A 227 -4.23 -15.39 -4.08
CA MET A 227 -4.27 -14.02 -4.56
C MET A 227 -2.86 -13.41 -4.53
N THR A 228 -2.62 -12.43 -5.39
CA THR A 228 -1.34 -11.68 -5.42
C THR A 228 -1.02 -10.97 -4.11
N ALA A 229 -2.04 -10.67 -3.32
CA ALA A 229 -1.97 -10.16 -1.95
C ALA A 229 -3.31 -10.41 -1.24
N ASP A 230 -3.41 -10.08 0.06
CA ASP A 230 -4.69 -10.16 0.81
C ASP A 230 -5.72 -9.16 0.24
N PRO A 231 -6.84 -9.62 -0.36
CA PRO A 231 -7.84 -8.74 -0.99
C PRO A 231 -8.56 -7.82 0.01
N ARG A 232 -8.52 -8.15 1.31
CA ARG A 232 -9.08 -7.31 2.38
C ARG A 232 -8.22 -6.05 2.60
N VAL A 233 -6.94 -6.10 2.25
CA VAL A 233 -5.99 -4.98 2.35
C VAL A 233 -5.80 -4.29 1.01
N ILE A 234 -5.69 -5.07 -0.06
CA ILE A 234 -5.41 -4.62 -1.43
C ILE A 234 -6.57 -4.99 -2.33
N THR A 235 -7.41 -4.01 -2.65
CA THR A 235 -8.62 -4.22 -3.47
C THR A 235 -8.33 -4.58 -4.93
N SER A 236 -7.12 -4.28 -5.42
CA SER A 236 -6.64 -4.61 -6.76
C SER A 236 -5.94 -5.97 -6.85
N ALA A 237 -5.90 -6.73 -5.73
CA ALA A 237 -5.37 -8.09 -5.77
C ALA A 237 -6.22 -9.00 -6.67
N TYR A 238 -5.58 -9.84 -7.43
CA TYR A 238 -6.21 -10.78 -8.36
C TYR A 238 -5.71 -12.21 -8.13
N THR A 239 -6.49 -13.18 -8.61
CA THR A 239 -6.17 -14.61 -8.46
C THR A 239 -4.95 -14.98 -9.31
N ILE A 240 -4.04 -15.75 -8.73
CA ILE A 240 -2.85 -16.31 -9.40
C ILE A 240 -3.26 -17.61 -10.08
N ASP A 241 -3.13 -17.68 -11.40
CA ASP A 241 -3.53 -18.88 -12.16
C ASP A 241 -2.66 -20.09 -11.84
N GLU A 242 -1.35 -19.89 -11.68
CA GLU A 242 -0.36 -20.97 -11.51
C GLU A 242 0.71 -20.61 -10.49
N LEU A 243 0.99 -21.56 -9.59
CA LEU A 243 2.07 -21.53 -8.62
C LEU A 243 2.88 -22.82 -8.65
N SER A 244 4.17 -22.73 -8.31
CA SER A 244 4.93 -23.91 -7.95
C SER A 244 4.58 -24.38 -6.53
N TYR A 245 4.92 -25.65 -6.21
CA TYR A 245 4.77 -26.15 -4.84
C TYR A 245 5.55 -25.30 -3.81
N VAL A 246 6.74 -24.82 -4.20
CA VAL A 246 7.59 -24.00 -3.34
C VAL A 246 6.94 -22.62 -3.12
N GLU A 247 6.48 -21.97 -4.18
CA GLU A 247 5.80 -20.68 -4.08
C GLU A 247 4.53 -20.74 -3.21
N ALA A 248 3.71 -21.77 -3.40
CA ALA A 248 2.52 -21.98 -2.60
C ALA A 248 2.85 -22.21 -1.12
N MET A 249 3.91 -22.98 -0.82
CA MET A 249 4.39 -23.25 0.52
C MET A 249 4.90 -21.97 1.20
N GLU A 250 5.69 -21.16 0.49
CA GLU A 250 6.20 -19.89 1.00
C GLU A 250 5.08 -18.90 1.29
N LEU A 251 4.13 -18.73 0.37
CA LEU A 251 2.97 -17.85 0.60
C LEU A 251 2.17 -18.26 1.85
N CYS A 252 1.96 -19.56 2.05
CA CYS A 252 1.23 -20.06 3.21
C CYS A 252 2.01 -19.89 4.52
N ASN A 253 3.33 -20.08 4.50
CA ASN A 253 4.17 -19.90 5.68
C ASN A 253 4.15 -18.44 6.18
N PHE A 254 4.07 -17.47 5.26
CA PHE A 254 4.00 -16.04 5.59
C PHE A 254 2.58 -15.49 5.76
N GLY A 255 1.54 -16.35 5.82
CA GLY A 255 0.21 -15.93 6.28
C GLY A 255 -0.94 -16.08 5.30
N ALA A 256 -0.72 -16.53 4.07
CA ALA A 256 -1.80 -16.87 3.15
C ALA A 256 -2.56 -18.11 3.68
N LYS A 257 -3.79 -17.90 4.16
CA LYS A 257 -4.61 -18.96 4.79
C LYS A 257 -5.42 -19.73 3.75
N VAL A 258 -4.79 -20.20 2.67
CA VAL A 258 -5.47 -20.89 1.57
C VAL A 258 -5.36 -22.40 1.73
N ILE A 259 -4.16 -22.91 2.03
CA ILE A 259 -3.89 -24.32 2.27
C ILE A 259 -2.92 -24.48 3.44
N TYR A 260 -3.01 -25.59 4.15
CA TYR A 260 -2.05 -25.90 5.20
C TYR A 260 -0.72 -26.41 4.59
N PRO A 261 0.46 -25.79 4.85
CA PRO A 261 1.70 -26.10 4.16
C PRO A 261 2.10 -27.58 4.13
N PRO A 262 1.97 -28.36 5.24
CA PRO A 262 2.27 -29.79 5.21
C PRO A 262 1.45 -30.61 4.23
N THR A 263 0.30 -30.12 3.77
CA THR A 263 -0.55 -30.76 2.76
C THR A 263 0.16 -30.89 1.41
N ILE A 264 1.08 -29.98 1.09
CA ILE A 264 1.79 -29.95 -0.19
C ILE A 264 2.78 -31.12 -0.29
N TYR A 265 3.37 -31.52 0.83
CA TYR A 265 4.48 -32.47 0.85
C TYR A 265 4.17 -33.86 0.23
N PRO A 266 3.10 -34.61 0.61
CA PRO A 266 2.84 -35.94 0.04
C PRO A 266 2.62 -35.90 -1.47
N VAL A 267 1.89 -34.92 -2.00
CA VAL A 267 1.55 -34.83 -3.43
C VAL A 267 2.69 -34.28 -4.27
N CYS A 268 3.53 -33.39 -3.70
CA CYS A 268 4.71 -32.85 -4.37
C CYS A 268 5.68 -33.97 -4.81
N HIS A 269 5.96 -34.92 -3.93
CA HIS A 269 6.83 -36.07 -4.23
C HIS A 269 6.31 -36.99 -5.33
N LYS A 270 5.01 -36.93 -5.61
CA LYS A 270 4.34 -37.72 -6.64
C LYS A 270 4.01 -36.88 -7.88
N ASN A 271 4.38 -35.59 -7.90
CA ASN A 271 4.02 -34.66 -8.96
C ASN A 271 2.51 -34.58 -9.24
N ILE A 272 1.68 -34.72 -8.19
CA ILE A 272 0.23 -34.65 -8.32
C ILE A 272 -0.19 -33.20 -8.21
N PRO A 273 -0.80 -32.61 -9.25
CA PRO A 273 -1.28 -31.22 -9.20
C PRO A 273 -2.28 -30.98 -8.07
N ILE A 274 -2.18 -29.82 -7.43
CA ILE A 274 -3.21 -29.33 -6.50
C ILE A 274 -3.97 -28.20 -7.19
N ARG A 275 -5.31 -28.21 -7.13
CA ARG A 275 -6.13 -27.11 -7.62
C ARG A 275 -6.96 -26.54 -6.49
N ILE A 276 -6.85 -25.24 -6.26
CA ILE A 276 -7.67 -24.52 -5.29
C ILE A 276 -8.89 -23.96 -6.03
N LYS A 277 -10.08 -24.23 -5.54
CA LYS A 277 -11.35 -23.81 -6.15
C LYS A 277 -12.33 -23.27 -5.11
N ASN A 278 -13.19 -22.37 -5.56
CA ASN A 278 -14.23 -21.78 -4.71
C ASN A 278 -15.55 -22.56 -4.83
N THR A 279 -16.04 -23.09 -3.71
CA THR A 279 -17.33 -23.80 -3.64
C THR A 279 -18.51 -22.92 -4.06
N PHE A 280 -18.41 -21.59 -3.87
CA PHE A 280 -19.44 -20.62 -4.21
C PHE A 280 -19.29 -20.05 -5.63
N ASN A 281 -18.14 -20.32 -6.30
CA ASN A 281 -17.87 -19.97 -7.69
C ASN A 281 -17.20 -21.16 -8.42
N PRO A 282 -17.96 -22.26 -8.65
CA PRO A 282 -17.39 -23.50 -9.20
C PRO A 282 -16.80 -23.37 -10.61
N GLU A 283 -17.32 -22.42 -11.39
CA GLU A 283 -16.85 -22.15 -12.76
C GLU A 283 -15.55 -21.36 -12.81
N GLY A 284 -15.16 -20.74 -11.70
CA GLY A 284 -13.88 -20.03 -11.57
C GLY A 284 -12.70 -20.97 -11.86
N ARG A 285 -11.66 -20.46 -12.54
CA ARG A 285 -10.46 -21.24 -12.89
C ARG A 285 -9.70 -21.73 -11.65
N GLY A 286 -9.69 -20.93 -10.59
CA GLY A 286 -8.92 -21.21 -9.40
C GLY A 286 -7.40 -21.06 -9.61
N THR A 287 -6.62 -21.56 -8.66
CA THR A 287 -5.16 -21.62 -8.76
C THR A 287 -4.73 -23.08 -8.93
N ILE A 288 -3.88 -23.36 -9.90
CA ILE A 288 -3.22 -24.67 -10.03
C ILE A 288 -1.81 -24.61 -9.43
N ILE A 289 -1.46 -25.62 -8.63
CA ILE A 289 -0.14 -25.77 -8.02
C ILE A 289 0.51 -27.00 -8.63
N ILE A 290 1.64 -26.82 -9.29
CA ILE A 290 2.36 -27.86 -10.03
C ILE A 290 3.86 -27.79 -9.75
N GLN A 291 4.62 -28.73 -10.25
CA GLN A 291 6.07 -28.62 -10.24
C GLN A 291 6.50 -27.43 -11.11
N GLY A 292 7.28 -26.51 -10.55
CA GLY A 292 7.71 -25.30 -11.25
C GLY A 292 8.41 -25.61 -12.57
N GLN A 293 7.93 -24.99 -13.64
CA GLN A 293 8.66 -24.95 -14.91
C GLN A 293 9.48 -23.66 -14.93
N LYS A 294 10.75 -23.74 -15.30
CA LYS A 294 11.58 -22.56 -15.57
C LYS A 294 11.10 -21.91 -16.88
N SER A 295 10.04 -21.11 -16.81
CA SER A 295 9.63 -20.30 -17.95
C SER A 295 10.37 -18.95 -17.87
N SER A 296 11.06 -18.58 -18.91
CA SER A 296 11.73 -17.28 -19.06
C SER A 296 10.76 -16.09 -19.19
N GLU A 297 9.46 -16.35 -19.28
CA GLU A 297 8.42 -15.33 -19.53
C GLU A 297 7.51 -15.05 -18.32
N GLY A 298 7.76 -15.65 -17.15
CA GLY A 298 6.93 -15.47 -15.97
C GLY A 298 7.28 -14.19 -15.17
N LYS A 299 6.29 -13.61 -14.50
CA LYS A 299 6.54 -12.53 -13.52
C LYS A 299 7.53 -13.00 -12.45
N ALA A 300 8.50 -12.15 -12.10
CA ALA A 300 9.52 -12.49 -11.10
C ALA A 300 8.93 -12.76 -9.72
N ILE A 301 7.84 -12.07 -9.38
CA ILE A 301 7.11 -12.20 -8.11
C ILE A 301 5.69 -12.69 -8.42
N LYS A 302 5.25 -13.70 -7.69
CA LYS A 302 3.91 -14.29 -7.79
C LYS A 302 2.94 -13.72 -6.76
N GLY A 303 3.40 -13.46 -5.54
CA GLY A 303 2.54 -12.96 -4.48
C GLY A 303 3.27 -12.27 -3.35
N ILE A 304 2.48 -11.55 -2.55
CA ILE A 304 2.91 -10.90 -1.31
C ILE A 304 2.09 -11.49 -0.18
N SER A 305 2.75 -11.88 0.90
CA SER A 305 2.10 -12.37 2.10
C SER A 305 2.60 -11.63 3.33
N SER A 306 1.84 -11.65 4.43
CA SER A 306 2.25 -10.96 5.66
C SER A 306 1.77 -11.66 6.92
N ILE A 307 2.57 -11.53 7.99
CA ILE A 307 2.25 -11.91 9.36
C ILE A 307 2.12 -10.63 10.16
N ASN A 308 0.90 -10.31 10.61
CA ASN A 308 0.60 -9.06 11.33
C ASN A 308 0.96 -9.13 12.82
N ASP A 309 1.28 -10.31 13.31
CA ASP A 309 1.54 -10.65 14.71
C ASP A 309 2.99 -11.07 14.84
N THR A 310 3.89 -10.09 14.86
CA THR A 310 5.35 -10.30 14.89
C THR A 310 5.97 -9.55 16.06
N SER A 311 6.78 -10.25 16.86
CA SER A 311 7.77 -9.67 17.76
C SER A 311 9.17 -10.08 17.32
N LEU A 312 10.09 -9.14 17.37
CA LEU A 312 11.49 -9.36 17.05
C LEU A 312 12.31 -9.43 18.34
N ILE A 313 12.97 -10.54 18.57
CA ILE A 313 13.88 -10.74 19.71
C ILE A 313 15.30 -10.70 19.19
N THR A 314 16.14 -9.85 19.77
CA THR A 314 17.54 -9.73 19.36
C THR A 314 18.45 -10.17 20.50
N VAL A 315 19.26 -11.18 20.22
CA VAL A 315 20.39 -11.58 21.06
C VAL A 315 21.62 -10.88 20.51
N GLN A 316 22.19 -9.99 21.31
CA GLN A 316 23.27 -9.10 20.86
C GLN A 316 24.38 -9.01 21.93
N GLY A 317 25.64 -9.03 21.46
CA GLY A 317 26.78 -8.80 22.33
C GLY A 317 28.14 -9.08 21.66
N LEU A 318 29.17 -8.36 22.05
CA LEU A 318 30.52 -8.54 21.53
C LEU A 318 31.13 -9.90 21.92
N GLY A 319 30.66 -10.49 23.02
CA GLY A 319 31.08 -11.83 23.47
C GLY A 319 30.57 -12.98 22.61
N MET A 320 29.70 -12.68 21.60
CA MET A 320 29.21 -13.69 20.65
C MET A 320 30.17 -13.93 19.47
N VAL A 321 31.05 -12.97 19.18
CA VAL A 321 31.89 -12.99 17.97
C VAL A 321 32.92 -14.13 18.06
N GLY A 322 32.90 -15.03 17.07
CA GLY A 322 33.77 -16.20 17.01
C GLY A 322 33.45 -17.32 17.98
N VAL A 323 32.34 -17.25 18.73
CA VAL A 323 31.93 -18.29 19.67
C VAL A 323 31.05 -19.33 18.98
N ILE A 324 31.58 -20.56 18.90
CA ILE A 324 30.87 -21.69 18.29
C ILE A 324 29.69 -22.11 19.17
N GLY A 325 28.51 -22.31 18.53
CA GLY A 325 27.35 -22.93 19.19
C GLY A 325 26.35 -21.93 19.79
N VAL A 326 26.52 -20.61 19.66
CA VAL A 326 25.55 -19.60 20.14
C VAL A 326 24.17 -19.86 19.52
N ASN A 327 24.08 -20.01 18.21
CA ASN A 327 22.82 -20.29 17.53
C ASN A 327 22.18 -21.62 17.98
N TYR A 328 22.98 -22.65 18.25
CA TYR A 328 22.45 -23.91 18.80
C TYR A 328 21.79 -23.67 20.17
N ARG A 329 22.40 -22.91 21.06
CA ARG A 329 21.86 -22.57 22.37
C ARG A 329 20.54 -21.79 22.24
N ILE A 330 20.50 -20.79 21.34
CA ILE A 330 19.29 -20.00 21.07
C ILE A 330 18.15 -20.93 20.64
N PHE A 331 18.33 -21.68 19.56
CA PHE A 331 17.26 -22.51 19.02
C PHE A 331 16.87 -23.67 19.93
N ARG A 332 17.83 -24.25 20.66
CA ARG A 332 17.56 -25.28 21.65
C ARG A 332 16.65 -24.77 22.77
N SER A 333 16.93 -23.57 23.27
CA SER A 333 16.16 -22.95 24.35
C SER A 333 14.72 -22.68 23.91
N LEU A 334 14.54 -22.08 22.72
CA LEU A 334 13.22 -21.82 22.14
C LEU A 334 12.43 -23.12 21.84
N ALA A 335 13.09 -24.13 21.31
CA ALA A 335 12.47 -25.43 21.02
C ALA A 335 11.97 -26.14 22.29
N LYS A 336 12.71 -26.06 23.41
CA LYS A 336 12.26 -26.57 24.72
C LYS A 336 11.00 -25.87 25.21
N GLY A 337 10.86 -24.57 24.90
CA GLY A 337 9.66 -23.79 25.21
C GLY A 337 8.50 -24.02 24.23
N GLY A 338 8.67 -24.84 23.20
CA GLY A 338 7.67 -25.08 22.17
C GLY A 338 7.44 -23.86 21.26
N ILE A 339 8.39 -22.90 21.22
CA ILE A 339 8.27 -21.65 20.49
C ILE A 339 8.68 -21.84 19.03
N SER A 340 7.82 -21.43 18.12
CA SER A 340 8.06 -21.46 16.68
C SER A 340 8.72 -20.19 16.19
N VAL A 341 9.85 -20.32 15.50
CA VAL A 341 10.59 -19.22 14.86
C VAL A 341 10.28 -19.21 13.37
N PHE A 342 9.86 -18.08 12.82
CA PHE A 342 9.53 -17.95 11.40
C PHE A 342 10.43 -16.97 10.62
N LEU A 343 11.25 -16.18 11.32
CA LEU A 343 12.25 -15.31 10.72
C LEU A 343 13.56 -15.42 11.52
N VAL A 344 14.68 -15.50 10.82
CA VAL A 344 16.02 -15.40 11.40
C VAL A 344 16.83 -14.44 10.56
N SER A 345 17.41 -13.43 11.20
CA SER A 345 18.33 -12.49 10.56
C SER A 345 19.58 -12.38 11.41
N GLN A 346 20.74 -12.66 10.83
CA GLN A 346 22.03 -12.59 11.50
C GLN A 346 22.97 -11.71 10.70
N ALA A 347 23.61 -10.74 11.37
CA ALA A 347 24.66 -9.93 10.77
C ALA A 347 25.95 -10.75 10.59
N SER A 348 26.67 -10.47 9.53
CA SER A 348 27.96 -11.17 9.23
C SER A 348 29.04 -11.00 10.32
N SER A 349 28.90 -9.98 11.16
CA SER A 349 29.77 -9.73 12.31
C SER A 349 29.55 -10.71 13.48
N GLU A 350 28.53 -11.60 13.41
CA GLU A 350 28.14 -12.55 14.45
C GLU A 350 27.79 -11.94 15.81
N ASN A 351 27.80 -10.62 15.94
CA ASN A 351 27.53 -9.91 17.20
C ASN A 351 26.03 -9.74 17.48
N SER A 352 25.15 -10.14 16.57
CA SER A 352 23.72 -9.96 16.69
C SER A 352 22.95 -11.02 15.88
N THR A 353 21.97 -11.68 16.52
CA THR A 353 21.01 -12.59 15.89
C THR A 353 19.61 -12.14 16.28
N SER A 354 18.81 -11.76 15.29
CA SER A 354 17.41 -11.35 15.46
C SER A 354 16.46 -12.46 15.03
N ILE A 355 15.43 -12.73 15.82
CA ILE A 355 14.52 -13.85 15.66
C ILE A 355 13.08 -13.33 15.69
N GLY A 356 12.30 -13.66 14.67
CA GLY A 356 10.86 -13.35 14.60
C GLY A 356 10.02 -14.46 15.22
N VAL A 357 9.20 -14.10 16.21
CA VAL A 357 8.24 -14.97 16.89
C VAL A 357 6.88 -14.28 16.94
N ARG A 358 5.81 -15.03 17.29
CA ARG A 358 4.49 -14.42 17.52
C ARG A 358 4.49 -13.62 18.83
N ASN A 359 3.66 -12.57 18.89
CA ASN A 359 3.56 -11.73 20.09
C ASN A 359 3.22 -12.53 21.35
N ALA A 360 2.37 -13.56 21.23
CA ALA A 360 2.00 -14.43 22.34
C ALA A 360 3.19 -15.20 22.94
N ASP A 361 4.20 -15.51 22.15
CA ASP A 361 5.38 -16.29 22.55
C ASP A 361 6.55 -15.40 22.99
N ALA A 362 6.49 -14.09 22.75
CA ALA A 362 7.62 -13.18 22.89
C ALA A 362 8.17 -13.10 24.32
N ASP A 363 7.29 -12.97 25.31
CA ASP A 363 7.71 -12.83 26.71
C ASP A 363 8.33 -14.13 27.25
N LEU A 364 7.75 -15.28 26.91
CA LEU A 364 8.32 -16.59 27.28
C LEU A 364 9.67 -16.81 26.58
N ALA A 365 9.80 -16.42 25.32
CA ALA A 365 11.05 -16.52 24.59
C ALA A 365 12.16 -15.68 25.23
N CYS A 366 11.87 -14.43 25.60
CA CYS A 366 12.82 -13.57 26.30
C CYS A 366 13.24 -14.19 27.64
N GLN A 367 12.30 -14.72 28.43
CA GLN A 367 12.62 -15.37 29.70
C GLN A 367 13.55 -16.57 29.50
N LEU A 368 13.26 -17.44 28.54
CA LEU A 368 14.09 -18.63 28.27
C LEU A 368 15.49 -18.26 27.80
N LEU A 369 15.61 -17.24 26.95
CA LEU A 369 16.90 -16.79 26.46
C LEU A 369 17.71 -16.05 27.52
N ASN A 370 17.10 -15.20 28.34
CA ASN A 370 17.79 -14.54 29.47
C ASN A 370 18.30 -15.56 30.49
N LEU A 371 17.56 -16.65 30.72
CA LEU A 371 18.03 -17.75 31.57
C LEU A 371 19.19 -18.53 30.95
N GLU A 372 19.11 -18.83 29.65
CA GLU A 372 20.17 -19.57 28.94
C GLU A 372 21.48 -18.80 28.90
N PHE A 373 21.43 -17.46 28.74
CA PHE A 373 22.59 -16.59 28.65
C PHE A 373 22.88 -15.76 29.90
N ALA A 374 22.34 -16.18 31.05
CA ALA A 374 22.44 -15.41 32.30
C ALA A 374 23.89 -15.05 32.68
N LYS A 375 24.86 -15.96 32.48
CA LYS A 375 26.27 -15.72 32.78
C LYS A 375 26.91 -14.68 31.87
N GLU A 376 26.66 -14.81 30.58
CA GLU A 376 27.18 -13.89 29.57
C GLU A 376 26.58 -12.46 29.72
N ILE A 377 25.31 -12.39 30.17
CA ILE A 377 24.65 -11.13 30.52
C ILE A 377 25.29 -10.50 31.77
N GLU A 378 25.53 -11.28 32.81
CA GLU A 378 26.17 -10.83 34.05
C GLU A 378 27.59 -10.32 33.78
N MET A 379 28.34 -10.97 32.87
CA MET A 379 29.66 -10.55 32.45
C MET A 379 29.66 -9.37 31.47
N GLY A 380 28.50 -8.90 30.98
CA GLY A 380 28.39 -7.84 29.99
C GLY A 380 28.80 -8.26 28.56
N GLU A 381 28.94 -9.57 28.30
CA GLU A 381 29.28 -10.12 26.98
C GLU A 381 28.07 -10.13 26.04
N ILE A 382 26.87 -10.29 26.60
CA ILE A 382 25.57 -10.21 25.90
C ILE A 382 24.69 -9.17 26.63
N THR A 383 23.96 -8.36 25.88
CA THR A 383 22.98 -7.42 26.46
C THR A 383 21.74 -8.15 26.94
N GLU A 384 21.01 -7.57 27.88
CA GLU A 384 19.68 -8.09 28.32
C GLU A 384 18.77 -8.24 27.11
N ILE A 385 18.16 -9.43 26.97
CA ILE A 385 17.38 -9.80 25.82
C ILE A 385 15.93 -9.35 26.04
N SER A 386 15.47 -8.50 25.14
CA SER A 386 14.09 -7.98 25.12
C SER A 386 13.44 -8.18 23.76
N ALA A 387 12.11 -8.08 23.72
CA ALA A 387 11.35 -8.15 22.48
C ALA A 387 10.89 -6.77 22.03
N GLU A 388 11.12 -6.46 20.76
CA GLU A 388 10.45 -5.37 20.06
C GLU A 388 9.11 -5.88 19.52
N LYS A 389 8.00 -5.31 20.03
CA LYS A 389 6.61 -5.70 19.71
C LYS A 389 6.00 -4.75 18.69
N ASP A 390 4.74 -4.99 18.31
CA ASP A 390 3.99 -4.18 17.34
C ASP A 390 4.63 -4.11 15.97
N LEU A 391 5.17 -5.23 15.52
CA LEU A 391 5.79 -5.40 14.23
C LEU A 391 4.97 -6.29 13.31
N ALA A 392 5.26 -6.21 12.02
CA ALA A 392 4.72 -7.09 11.00
C ALA A 392 5.82 -7.58 10.07
N THR A 393 5.75 -8.85 9.70
CA THR A 393 6.64 -9.44 8.70
C THR A 393 5.92 -9.47 7.36
N VAL A 394 6.58 -9.01 6.31
CA VAL A 394 6.10 -9.05 4.91
C VAL A 394 7.07 -9.91 4.10
N ALA A 395 6.55 -10.74 3.23
CA ALA A 395 7.33 -11.53 2.29
C ALA A 395 6.83 -11.33 0.86
N ILE A 396 7.74 -11.11 -0.07
CA ILE A 396 7.51 -11.26 -1.50
C ILE A 396 7.99 -12.65 -1.92
N VAL A 397 7.20 -13.32 -2.74
CA VAL A 397 7.43 -14.73 -3.12
C VAL A 397 7.40 -14.90 -4.63
N GLY A 398 8.37 -15.65 -5.17
CA GLY A 398 8.47 -16.04 -6.57
C GLY A 398 9.77 -16.75 -6.90
N GLU A 399 9.73 -17.90 -7.55
CA GLU A 399 10.92 -18.65 -7.97
C GLU A 399 11.71 -17.93 -9.07
N ASN A 400 11.03 -17.13 -9.91
CA ASN A 400 11.69 -16.36 -10.96
C ASN A 400 12.49 -15.15 -10.44
N MET A 401 12.48 -14.86 -9.13
CA MET A 401 13.40 -13.90 -8.54
C MET A 401 14.85 -14.34 -8.63
N LYS A 402 15.06 -15.67 -8.62
CA LYS A 402 16.39 -16.26 -8.74
C LYS A 402 17.06 -15.84 -10.05
N HIS A 403 18.25 -15.29 -9.93
CA HIS A 403 19.00 -14.76 -11.06
C HIS A 403 18.37 -13.55 -11.80
N THR A 404 17.34 -12.92 -11.22
CA THR A 404 16.75 -11.67 -11.76
C THR A 404 17.35 -10.45 -11.04
N PRO A 405 18.30 -9.73 -11.66
CA PRO A 405 18.94 -8.57 -11.03
C PRO A 405 17.92 -7.48 -10.75
N GLY A 406 18.13 -6.73 -9.67
CA GLY A 406 17.38 -5.53 -9.34
C GLY A 406 16.12 -5.74 -8.49
N ILE A 407 15.66 -6.96 -8.22
CA ILE A 407 14.45 -7.21 -7.41
C ILE A 407 14.57 -6.62 -6.00
N ALA A 408 15.65 -6.93 -5.29
CA ALA A 408 15.89 -6.39 -3.95
C ALA A 408 16.04 -4.84 -3.99
N GLY A 409 16.75 -4.31 -4.98
CA GLY A 409 16.89 -2.86 -5.18
C GLY A 409 15.53 -2.18 -5.42
N LYS A 410 14.68 -2.76 -6.26
CA LYS A 410 13.31 -2.27 -6.51
C LYS A 410 12.46 -2.33 -5.24
N LEU A 411 12.52 -3.43 -4.48
CA LEU A 411 11.78 -3.62 -3.24
C LEU A 411 12.16 -2.55 -2.20
N PHE A 412 13.43 -2.51 -1.80
CA PHE A 412 13.88 -1.60 -0.75
C PHE A 412 13.85 -0.13 -1.19
N GLY A 413 14.13 0.15 -2.47
CA GLY A 413 13.97 1.48 -3.04
C GLY A 413 12.52 1.97 -3.02
N THR A 414 11.55 1.10 -3.29
CA THR A 414 10.12 1.43 -3.20
C THR A 414 9.71 1.72 -1.75
N LEU A 415 10.13 0.90 -0.80
CA LEU A 415 9.87 1.12 0.63
C LEU A 415 10.48 2.45 1.11
N GLY A 416 11.77 2.68 0.80
CA GLY A 416 12.50 3.87 1.24
C GLY A 416 11.91 5.17 0.69
N ARG A 417 11.57 5.24 -0.61
CA ARG A 417 10.92 6.42 -1.21
C ARG A 417 9.58 6.74 -0.56
N ASN A 418 8.90 5.75 -0.01
CA ASN A 418 7.64 5.93 0.68
C ASN A 418 7.79 6.10 2.21
N GLY A 419 9.01 6.30 2.71
CA GLY A 419 9.30 6.54 4.11
C GLY A 419 9.07 5.34 5.02
N ILE A 420 9.16 4.12 4.49
CA ILE A 420 8.97 2.89 5.24
C ILE A 420 10.34 2.37 5.66
N ASN A 421 10.57 2.32 6.98
CA ASN A 421 11.78 1.74 7.55
C ASN A 421 11.69 0.21 7.57
N VAL A 422 12.76 -0.46 7.14
CA VAL A 422 12.93 -1.91 7.25
C VAL A 422 13.80 -2.20 8.47
N ILE A 423 13.23 -2.87 9.46
CA ILE A 423 13.89 -3.15 10.76
C ILE A 423 14.83 -4.34 10.64
N ALA A 424 14.38 -5.41 10.00
CA ALA A 424 15.16 -6.60 9.70
C ALA A 424 14.77 -7.18 8.34
N CYS A 425 15.67 -7.92 7.70
CA CYS A 425 15.36 -8.63 6.47
C CYS A 425 16.10 -9.97 6.41
N ALA A 426 15.53 -10.92 5.67
CA ALA A 426 16.10 -12.21 5.39
C ALA A 426 15.82 -12.62 3.94
N GLN A 427 16.87 -13.11 3.25
CA GLN A 427 16.79 -13.71 1.94
C GLN A 427 17.67 -14.94 1.92
N GLY A 428 17.10 -16.11 1.65
CA GLY A 428 17.84 -17.36 1.50
C GLY A 428 18.55 -17.47 0.15
N ALA A 429 19.55 -18.34 0.04
CA ALA A 429 20.25 -18.62 -1.21
C ALA A 429 19.36 -19.27 -2.28
N SER A 430 18.16 -19.74 -1.93
CA SER A 430 17.13 -20.19 -2.88
C SER A 430 16.55 -19.03 -3.69
N GLU A 431 16.59 -17.80 -3.15
CA GLU A 431 16.01 -16.57 -3.72
C GLU A 431 14.51 -16.69 -4.06
N THR A 432 13.80 -17.60 -3.39
CA THR A 432 12.36 -17.84 -3.61
C THR A 432 11.48 -16.87 -2.83
N ASN A 433 12.02 -16.28 -1.75
CA ASN A 433 11.38 -15.19 -1.02
C ASN A 433 12.39 -14.15 -0.56
N ILE A 434 11.89 -12.93 -0.33
CA ILE A 434 12.55 -11.89 0.45
C ILE A 434 11.55 -11.51 1.53
N SER A 435 11.90 -11.76 2.79
CA SER A 435 11.10 -11.40 3.95
C SER A 435 11.73 -10.23 4.70
N PHE A 436 10.91 -9.33 5.21
CA PHE A 436 11.37 -8.17 5.97
C PHE A 436 10.36 -7.75 7.01
N VAL A 437 10.85 -7.05 8.04
CA VAL A 437 10.06 -6.62 9.20
C VAL A 437 9.89 -5.11 9.14
N VAL A 438 8.67 -4.64 9.38
CA VAL A 438 8.28 -3.23 9.47
C VAL A 438 7.43 -2.99 10.71
N GLU A 439 7.28 -1.74 11.13
CA GLU A 439 6.28 -1.39 12.16
C GLU A 439 4.86 -1.75 11.70
N ALA A 440 4.03 -2.26 12.60
CA ALA A 440 2.66 -2.70 12.28
C ALA A 440 1.82 -1.59 11.64
N LYS A 441 2.00 -0.32 12.08
CA LYS A 441 1.31 0.85 11.47
C LYS A 441 1.66 1.08 10.00
N SER A 442 2.85 0.64 9.56
CA SER A 442 3.33 0.78 8.18
C SER A 442 2.94 -0.39 7.27
N LEU A 443 2.40 -1.48 7.83
CA LEU A 443 2.09 -2.71 7.08
C LEU A 443 1.21 -2.47 5.86
N ARG A 444 0.08 -1.78 6.05
CA ARG A 444 -0.87 -1.52 4.95
C ARG A 444 -0.23 -0.72 3.83
N LYS A 445 0.57 0.30 4.17
CA LYS A 445 1.30 1.11 3.20
C LYS A 445 2.33 0.26 2.47
N SER A 446 3.09 -0.57 3.20
CA SER A 446 4.09 -1.48 2.63
C SER A 446 3.48 -2.42 1.59
N LEU A 447 2.38 -3.09 1.94
CA LEU A 447 1.69 -4.02 1.03
C LEU A 447 1.22 -3.30 -0.25
N ASN A 448 0.63 -2.11 -0.13
CA ASN A 448 0.15 -1.35 -1.27
C ASN A 448 1.28 -0.90 -2.20
N VAL A 449 2.36 -0.31 -1.66
CA VAL A 449 3.47 0.16 -2.50
C VAL A 449 4.20 -0.97 -3.22
N ILE A 450 4.32 -2.14 -2.57
CA ILE A 450 4.94 -3.31 -3.18
C ILE A 450 4.03 -3.88 -4.27
N HIS A 451 2.74 -4.04 -3.96
CA HIS A 451 1.78 -4.56 -4.94
C HIS A 451 1.69 -3.67 -6.17
N ASP A 452 1.60 -2.36 -5.98
CA ASP A 452 1.63 -1.37 -7.06
C ASP A 452 2.91 -1.51 -7.90
N SER A 453 4.06 -1.56 -7.24
CA SER A 453 5.36 -1.64 -7.91
C SER A 453 5.60 -2.93 -8.72
N PHE A 454 5.06 -4.07 -8.27
CA PHE A 454 5.39 -5.38 -8.86
C PHE A 454 4.25 -6.03 -9.65
N PHE A 455 2.99 -5.73 -9.35
CA PHE A 455 1.83 -6.39 -9.97
C PHE A 455 0.98 -5.47 -10.84
N LEU A 456 0.92 -4.18 -10.50
CA LEU A 456 0.25 -3.17 -11.28
C LEU A 456 1.24 -2.39 -12.17
N SER A 457 2.33 -3.03 -12.56
CA SER A 457 3.43 -2.40 -13.30
C SER A 457 3.04 -1.88 -14.70
N GLU A 458 1.80 -2.05 -15.13
CA GLU A 458 1.24 -1.32 -16.25
C GLU A 458 0.94 0.15 -15.88
N TYR A 459 0.72 0.44 -14.57
CA TYR A 459 0.38 1.80 -14.13
C TYR A 459 1.14 2.18 -12.85
N GLN A 460 1.91 3.26 -12.93
CA GLN A 460 2.38 3.97 -11.74
C GLN A 460 1.22 4.80 -11.18
N VAL A 461 0.94 4.72 -9.88
CA VAL A 461 -0.12 5.52 -9.24
C VAL A 461 0.49 6.70 -8.48
N LEU A 462 0.02 7.91 -8.76
CA LEU A 462 0.21 9.10 -7.92
C LEU A 462 -1.10 9.44 -7.22
N ASN A 463 -1.04 9.62 -5.90
CA ASN A 463 -2.18 9.99 -5.08
C ASN A 463 -2.13 11.48 -4.77
N LEU A 464 -3.07 12.24 -5.32
CA LEU A 464 -3.08 13.70 -5.30
C LEU A 464 -4.04 14.23 -4.22
N PHE A 465 -3.56 15.18 -3.42
CA PHE A 465 -4.34 15.99 -2.51
C PHE A 465 -4.33 17.42 -3.03
N ILE A 466 -5.43 17.88 -3.62
CA ILE A 466 -5.54 19.19 -4.26
C ILE A 466 -6.19 20.17 -3.28
N CYS A 467 -5.47 21.22 -2.89
CA CYS A 467 -5.94 22.29 -2.03
C CYS A 467 -6.15 23.58 -2.83
N GLY A 468 -7.37 24.10 -2.80
CA GLY A 468 -7.81 25.26 -3.57
C GLY A 468 -8.50 24.87 -4.87
N THR A 469 -9.82 25.10 -4.94
CA THR A 469 -10.69 24.82 -6.08
C THR A 469 -11.07 26.06 -6.86
N GLY A 470 -10.36 27.18 -6.63
CA GLY A 470 -10.53 28.41 -7.36
C GLY A 470 -10.11 28.31 -8.84
N THR A 471 -9.81 29.44 -9.45
CA THR A 471 -9.54 29.54 -10.89
C THR A 471 -8.44 28.58 -11.39
N VAL A 472 -7.32 28.49 -10.67
CA VAL A 472 -6.19 27.59 -11.04
C VAL A 472 -6.52 26.14 -10.70
N GLY A 473 -6.95 25.87 -9.46
CA GLY A 473 -7.22 24.48 -9.02
C GLY A 473 -8.40 23.84 -9.75
N GLY A 474 -9.46 24.61 -10.04
CA GLY A 474 -10.58 24.12 -10.85
C GLY A 474 -10.13 23.77 -12.29
N SER A 475 -9.27 24.61 -12.90
CA SER A 475 -8.70 24.33 -14.21
C SER A 475 -7.77 23.09 -14.18
N LEU A 476 -7.00 22.90 -13.12
CA LEU A 476 -6.14 21.74 -12.93
C LEU A 476 -6.98 20.44 -12.82
N ILE A 477 -8.03 20.45 -12.00
CA ILE A 477 -8.93 19.30 -11.84
C ILE A 477 -9.54 18.90 -13.19
N GLU A 478 -9.96 19.90 -13.99
CA GLU A 478 -10.50 19.66 -15.33
C GLU A 478 -9.43 19.07 -16.28
N GLN A 479 -8.22 19.59 -16.28
CA GLN A 479 -7.11 19.04 -17.09
C GLN A 479 -6.79 17.61 -16.69
N ILE A 480 -6.75 17.29 -15.37
CA ILE A 480 -6.57 15.93 -14.88
C ILE A 480 -7.70 15.03 -15.36
N ARG A 481 -8.96 15.49 -15.24
CA ARG A 481 -10.15 14.75 -15.70
C ARG A 481 -10.05 14.37 -17.18
N CYS A 482 -9.65 15.31 -18.02
CA CYS A 482 -9.52 15.10 -19.45
C CYS A 482 -8.34 14.19 -19.84
N GLN A 483 -7.22 14.27 -19.12
CA GLN A 483 -5.98 13.58 -19.49
C GLN A 483 -5.80 12.22 -18.82
N ARG A 484 -6.48 11.94 -17.70
CA ARG A 484 -6.23 10.75 -16.86
C ARG A 484 -6.27 9.43 -17.64
N GLN A 485 -7.22 9.28 -18.58
CA GLN A 485 -7.35 8.04 -19.34
C GLN A 485 -6.18 7.88 -20.32
N LYS A 486 -5.83 8.95 -21.05
CA LYS A 486 -4.68 8.94 -21.97
C LYS A 486 -3.38 8.62 -21.24
N LEU A 487 -3.17 9.20 -20.06
CA LEU A 487 -1.97 8.93 -19.25
C LEU A 487 -1.90 7.46 -18.79
N MET A 488 -3.05 6.85 -18.46
CA MET A 488 -3.10 5.43 -18.18
C MET A 488 -2.72 4.59 -19.39
N ASP A 489 -3.29 4.87 -20.54
CA ASP A 489 -3.16 4.04 -21.74
C ASP A 489 -1.78 4.20 -22.43
N GLU A 490 -1.24 5.41 -22.46
CA GLU A 490 0.01 5.70 -23.20
C GLU A 490 1.26 5.72 -22.29
N ASN A 491 1.12 6.19 -21.04
CA ASN A 491 2.26 6.39 -20.13
C ASN A 491 2.28 5.41 -18.95
N GLY A 492 1.26 4.55 -18.81
CA GLY A 492 1.17 3.68 -17.63
C GLY A 492 1.07 4.47 -16.32
N LEU A 493 0.46 5.67 -16.34
CA LEU A 493 0.35 6.55 -15.17
C LEU A 493 -1.12 6.77 -14.77
N LYS A 494 -1.47 6.39 -13.56
CA LYS A 494 -2.77 6.65 -12.95
C LYS A 494 -2.69 7.81 -11.98
N LEU A 495 -3.37 8.91 -12.29
CA LEU A 495 -3.57 10.02 -11.35
C LEU A 495 -4.84 9.75 -10.51
N ASN A 496 -4.67 9.50 -9.23
CA ASN A 496 -5.74 9.22 -8.28
C ASN A 496 -5.93 10.42 -7.35
N VAL A 497 -6.95 11.23 -7.57
CA VAL A 497 -7.25 12.39 -6.70
C VAL A 497 -7.96 11.87 -5.46
N VAL A 498 -7.23 11.76 -4.35
CA VAL A 498 -7.70 11.17 -3.08
C VAL A 498 -8.18 12.22 -2.07
N GLY A 499 -7.89 13.49 -2.31
CA GLY A 499 -8.35 14.60 -1.51
C GLY A 499 -8.56 15.86 -2.34
N ILE A 500 -9.66 16.56 -2.12
CA ILE A 500 -9.93 17.90 -2.65
C ILE A 500 -10.41 18.78 -1.50
N ALA A 501 -9.82 19.97 -1.37
CA ALA A 501 -10.18 20.94 -0.34
C ALA A 501 -10.40 22.32 -0.95
N ASP A 502 -11.48 22.98 -0.58
CA ASP A 502 -11.70 24.42 -0.78
C ASP A 502 -11.46 25.21 0.53
N VAL A 503 -11.96 26.44 0.62
CA VAL A 503 -11.78 27.27 1.82
C VAL A 503 -12.54 26.69 3.01
N ASP A 504 -13.72 26.14 2.78
CA ASP A 504 -14.68 25.77 3.83
C ASP A 504 -14.74 24.26 4.08
N HIS A 505 -14.56 23.45 3.03
CA HIS A 505 -14.78 22.01 3.07
C HIS A 505 -13.65 21.21 2.41
N ALA A 506 -13.51 19.96 2.84
CA ALA A 506 -12.60 18.99 2.23
C ALA A 506 -13.25 17.60 2.11
N ILE A 507 -12.88 16.87 1.05
CA ILE A 507 -13.28 15.47 0.83
C ILE A 507 -12.04 14.63 0.77
N PHE A 508 -12.08 13.46 1.43
CA PHE A 508 -10.99 12.49 1.39
C PHE A 508 -11.53 11.10 1.10
N THR A 509 -10.97 10.40 0.11
CA THR A 509 -11.33 9.02 -0.21
C THR A 509 -10.17 8.26 -0.85
N ARG A 510 -9.85 7.08 -0.33
CA ARG A 510 -8.77 6.22 -0.87
C ARG A 510 -9.07 5.70 -2.28
N LYS A 511 -10.34 5.58 -2.64
CA LYS A 511 -10.76 5.09 -3.95
C LYS A 511 -10.65 6.14 -5.06
N GLY A 512 -10.42 7.39 -4.70
CA GLY A 512 -10.42 8.55 -5.59
C GLY A 512 -11.76 9.30 -5.58
N VAL A 513 -11.67 10.63 -5.60
CA VAL A 513 -12.82 11.56 -5.67
C VAL A 513 -13.39 11.53 -7.08
N ASN A 514 -14.71 11.56 -7.20
CA ASN A 514 -15.35 11.74 -8.50
C ASN A 514 -15.17 13.18 -8.98
N LEU A 515 -14.37 13.36 -10.05
CA LEU A 515 -14.04 14.70 -10.58
C LEU A 515 -15.19 15.37 -11.32
N GLU A 516 -16.28 14.67 -11.57
CA GLU A 516 -17.48 15.26 -12.22
C GLU A 516 -18.42 15.88 -11.20
N THR A 517 -18.47 15.33 -9.98
CA THR A 517 -19.41 15.74 -8.93
C THR A 517 -18.74 16.41 -7.73
N TYR A 518 -17.42 16.55 -7.72
CA TYR A 518 -16.65 17.00 -6.55
C TYR A 518 -17.13 18.32 -5.94
N GLN A 519 -17.65 19.26 -6.74
CA GLN A 519 -18.15 20.54 -6.26
C GLN A 519 -19.45 20.39 -5.43
N GLU A 520 -20.30 19.46 -5.81
CA GLU A 520 -21.52 19.11 -5.08
C GLU A 520 -21.17 18.26 -3.86
N ASP A 521 -20.27 17.30 -4.03
CA ASP A 521 -19.79 16.43 -2.96
C ASP A 521 -19.11 17.23 -1.84
N LEU A 522 -18.31 18.28 -2.16
CA LEU A 522 -17.73 19.19 -1.17
C LEU A 522 -18.80 19.83 -0.27
N LYS A 523 -19.94 20.22 -0.86
CA LYS A 523 -21.03 20.86 -0.12
C LYS A 523 -21.91 19.89 0.67
N THR A 524 -22.06 18.65 0.19
CA THR A 524 -23.04 17.69 0.73
C THR A 524 -22.42 16.71 1.72
N ILE A 525 -21.22 16.23 1.45
CA ILE A 525 -20.51 15.22 2.26
C ILE A 525 -19.13 15.68 2.73
N GLY A 526 -18.70 16.89 2.32
CA GLY A 526 -17.43 17.47 2.75
C GLY A 526 -17.36 17.71 4.26
N ILE A 527 -16.21 17.44 4.84
CA ILE A 527 -15.91 17.80 6.24
C ILE A 527 -15.41 19.25 6.31
N PRO A 528 -15.57 19.95 7.45
CA PRO A 528 -15.01 21.29 7.63
C PRO A 528 -13.50 21.28 7.37
N ASN A 529 -13.02 22.27 6.62
CA ASN A 529 -11.61 22.41 6.27
C ASN A 529 -10.92 23.48 7.13
N THR A 530 -9.86 23.05 7.83
CA THR A 530 -8.85 23.94 8.43
C THR A 530 -7.47 23.37 8.11
N PRO A 531 -6.40 24.20 8.16
CA PRO A 531 -5.05 23.70 7.92
C PRO A 531 -4.69 22.47 8.77
N GLU A 532 -5.10 22.45 10.05
CA GLU A 532 -4.86 21.36 10.99
C GLU A 532 -5.61 20.08 10.61
N ILE A 533 -6.88 20.21 10.21
CA ILE A 533 -7.71 19.07 9.76
C ILE A 533 -7.14 18.52 8.45
N LEU A 534 -6.81 19.40 7.50
CA LEU A 534 -6.22 19.01 6.22
C LEU A 534 -4.92 18.23 6.43
N GLN A 535 -4.01 18.74 7.24
CA GLN A 535 -2.76 18.06 7.59
C GLN A 535 -3.01 16.71 8.25
N LYS A 536 -3.86 16.68 9.28
CA LYS A 536 -4.19 15.45 10.02
C LYS A 536 -4.77 14.38 9.12
N GLU A 537 -5.71 14.73 8.26
CA GLU A 537 -6.33 13.75 7.35
C GLU A 537 -5.35 13.22 6.30
N ILE A 538 -4.51 14.06 5.69
CA ILE A 538 -3.46 13.63 4.75
C ILE A 538 -2.51 12.63 5.43
N LEU A 539 -2.04 12.96 6.64
CA LEU A 539 -1.11 12.11 7.38
C LEU A 539 -1.77 10.81 7.86
N ASN A 540 -3.02 10.86 8.34
CA ASN A 540 -3.79 9.69 8.77
C ASN A 540 -4.11 8.73 7.62
N MET A 541 -4.37 9.25 6.43
CA MET A 541 -4.56 8.42 5.25
C MET A 541 -3.31 7.60 4.94
N ASN A 542 -2.11 8.11 5.22
CA ASN A 542 -0.84 7.41 5.04
C ASN A 542 -0.77 6.60 3.74
N ILE A 543 -1.06 7.27 2.62
CA ILE A 543 -1.09 6.66 1.29
C ILE A 543 0.30 6.81 0.64
N PHE A 544 0.69 5.81 -0.14
CA PHE A 544 1.93 5.82 -0.91
C PHE A 544 1.89 6.82 -2.09
N ASN A 545 3.06 7.23 -2.58
CA ASN A 545 3.22 8.15 -3.73
C ASN A 545 2.28 9.37 -3.60
N SER A 546 2.25 9.96 -2.41
CA SER A 546 1.38 11.10 -2.12
C SER A 546 2.00 12.40 -2.61
N VAL A 547 1.17 13.22 -3.25
CA VAL A 547 1.51 14.57 -3.71
C VAL A 547 0.48 15.56 -3.19
N PHE A 548 0.92 16.55 -2.43
CA PHE A 548 0.10 17.67 -2.03
C PHE A 548 0.25 18.79 -3.06
N VAL A 549 -0.87 19.25 -3.60
CA VAL A 549 -0.93 20.26 -4.66
C VAL A 549 -1.61 21.51 -4.11
N ASP A 550 -0.83 22.58 -3.91
CA ASP A 550 -1.34 23.85 -3.38
C ASP A 550 -1.63 24.85 -4.52
N CYS A 551 -2.90 25.04 -4.80
CA CYS A 551 -3.43 26.06 -5.71
C CYS A 551 -4.02 27.27 -4.97
N THR A 552 -3.61 27.52 -3.71
CA THR A 552 -4.10 28.65 -2.88
C THR A 552 -3.10 29.81 -2.87
N ALA A 553 -3.47 30.89 -2.19
CA ALA A 553 -2.60 32.01 -1.82
C ALA A 553 -2.46 32.14 -0.28
N SER A 554 -2.77 31.08 0.46
CA SER A 554 -2.82 31.04 1.92
C SER A 554 -1.45 30.80 2.54
N SER A 555 -1.05 31.64 3.49
CA SER A 555 0.18 31.43 4.26
C SER A 555 0.05 30.25 5.24
N ALA A 556 -1.15 30.00 5.76
CA ALA A 556 -1.42 28.88 6.64
C ALA A 556 -1.23 27.53 5.91
N ILE A 557 -1.69 27.43 4.65
CA ILE A 557 -1.48 26.23 3.83
C ILE A 557 0.00 26.04 3.48
N ALA A 558 0.70 27.13 3.11
CA ALA A 558 2.15 27.06 2.85
C ALA A 558 2.95 26.62 4.10
N GLY A 559 2.45 26.91 5.30
CA GLY A 559 3.03 26.47 6.57
C GLY A 559 3.02 24.96 6.78
N LEU A 560 2.15 24.20 6.08
CA LEU A 560 2.06 22.74 6.19
C LEU A 560 3.19 22.00 5.46
N TYR A 561 3.89 22.65 4.54
CA TYR A 561 4.83 21.96 3.63
C TYR A 561 5.95 21.24 4.36
N LYS A 562 6.47 21.83 5.45
CA LYS A 562 7.54 21.22 6.23
C LYS A 562 7.14 19.83 6.74
N ASP A 563 6.02 19.76 7.43
CA ASP A 563 5.52 18.50 8.00
C ASP A 563 5.14 17.48 6.93
N LEU A 564 4.52 17.92 5.83
CA LEU A 564 4.17 17.05 4.71
C LEU A 564 5.43 16.43 4.08
N LEU A 565 6.46 17.23 3.81
CA LEU A 565 7.73 16.75 3.27
C LEU A 565 8.43 15.79 4.24
N GLU A 566 8.40 16.06 5.55
CA GLU A 566 8.94 15.17 6.59
C GLU A 566 8.24 13.81 6.64
N HIS A 567 6.97 13.75 6.23
CA HIS A 567 6.17 12.51 6.14
C HIS A 567 6.11 11.91 4.72
N ASN A 568 7.10 12.21 3.89
CA ASN A 568 7.25 11.65 2.53
C ASN A 568 6.10 11.99 1.57
N VAL A 569 5.46 13.14 1.75
CA VAL A 569 4.50 13.71 0.81
C VAL A 569 5.23 14.75 -0.05
N SER A 570 5.26 14.56 -1.37
CA SER A 570 5.78 15.57 -2.29
C SER A 570 4.86 16.80 -2.32
N VAL A 571 5.42 17.97 -2.56
CA VAL A 571 4.65 19.22 -2.63
C VAL A 571 4.83 19.85 -4.00
N VAL A 572 3.72 20.20 -4.65
CA VAL A 572 3.65 21.01 -5.87
C VAL A 572 2.87 22.27 -5.55
N ALA A 573 3.46 23.44 -5.76
CA ALA A 573 2.88 24.70 -5.29
C ALA A 573 2.77 25.76 -6.38
N ALA A 574 1.54 26.20 -6.65
CA ALA A 574 1.32 27.48 -7.31
C ALA A 574 1.43 28.67 -6.32
N ASN A 575 1.36 28.38 -5.04
CA ASN A 575 1.49 29.35 -3.95
C ASN A 575 2.97 29.79 -3.79
N LYS A 576 3.21 31.07 -4.02
CA LYS A 576 4.56 31.67 -4.00
C LYS A 576 5.12 31.90 -2.59
N ILE A 577 4.29 31.80 -1.54
CA ILE A 577 4.66 32.25 -0.20
C ILE A 577 5.87 31.47 0.34
N ALA A 578 5.86 30.15 0.27
CA ALA A 578 6.95 29.33 0.79
C ALA A 578 8.27 29.59 0.07
N ALA A 579 8.28 29.62 -1.26
CA ALA A 579 9.48 29.83 -2.07
C ALA A 579 10.04 31.25 -1.95
N SER A 580 9.20 32.28 -1.66
CA SER A 580 9.60 33.65 -1.46
C SER A 580 9.69 34.09 0.03
N SER A 581 9.48 33.20 0.98
CA SER A 581 9.62 33.44 2.43
C SER A 581 11.07 33.71 2.81
N ALA A 582 11.40 33.81 4.10
CA ALA A 582 12.79 33.93 4.55
C ALA A 582 13.68 32.84 3.94
N TYR A 583 14.88 33.18 3.52
CA TYR A 583 15.81 32.24 2.83
C TYR A 583 16.03 30.95 3.60
N ASP A 584 16.15 31.03 4.91
CA ASP A 584 16.40 29.86 5.73
C ASP A 584 15.22 28.87 5.71
N ASN A 585 13.97 29.34 5.67
CA ASN A 585 12.79 28.50 5.51
C ASN A 585 12.76 27.82 4.12
N TYR A 586 12.97 28.61 3.06
CA TYR A 586 13.08 28.06 1.70
C TYR A 586 14.15 26.97 1.61
N ARG A 587 15.34 27.24 2.17
CA ARG A 587 16.47 26.30 2.19
C ARG A 587 16.12 25.03 2.98
N GLU A 588 15.48 25.18 4.13
CA GLU A 588 15.05 24.04 4.95
C GLU A 588 14.10 23.12 4.18
N LEU A 589 13.09 23.67 3.51
CA LEU A 589 12.14 22.88 2.69
C LEU A 589 12.85 22.10 1.57
N LYS A 590 13.76 22.74 0.85
CA LYS A 590 14.57 22.08 -0.20
C LYS A 590 15.46 20.96 0.39
N GLN A 591 16.05 21.19 1.58
CA GLN A 591 16.89 20.18 2.27
C GLN A 591 16.05 18.99 2.77
N ILE A 592 14.88 19.23 3.34
CA ILE A 592 13.98 18.16 3.78
C ILE A 592 13.55 17.33 2.57
N ALA A 593 13.08 17.96 1.50
CA ALA A 593 12.68 17.27 0.29
C ALA A 593 13.80 16.36 -0.25
N ARG A 594 15.04 16.88 -0.33
CA ARG A 594 16.21 16.11 -0.78
C ARG A 594 16.53 14.94 0.15
N ARG A 595 16.56 15.18 1.47
CA ARG A 595 16.84 14.14 2.49
C ARG A 595 15.80 13.03 2.49
N ARG A 596 14.52 13.37 2.30
CA ARG A 596 13.41 12.42 2.29
C ARG A 596 13.20 11.75 0.93
N GLY A 597 13.88 12.19 -0.12
CA GLY A 597 13.71 11.67 -1.48
C GLY A 597 12.35 12.02 -2.11
N VAL A 598 11.70 13.08 -1.62
CA VAL A 598 10.47 13.66 -2.17
C VAL A 598 10.75 14.95 -2.93
N LYS A 599 9.77 15.48 -3.63
CA LYS A 599 9.90 16.69 -4.43
C LYS A 599 9.20 17.88 -3.78
N PHE A 600 9.82 19.05 -3.88
CA PHE A 600 9.21 20.37 -3.63
C PHE A 600 9.35 21.17 -4.92
N LEU A 601 8.26 21.27 -5.69
CA LEU A 601 8.22 21.85 -7.02
C LEU A 601 7.29 23.07 -7.03
N PHE A 602 7.66 24.11 -7.74
CA PHE A 602 6.95 25.40 -7.78
C PHE A 602 7.24 26.17 -9.07
N GLU A 603 7.32 25.49 -10.21
CA GLU A 603 7.59 26.10 -11.53
C GLU A 603 6.69 27.31 -11.81
N THR A 604 5.41 27.17 -11.46
CA THR A 604 4.39 28.17 -11.74
C THR A 604 4.48 29.45 -10.89
N ASN A 605 5.40 29.49 -9.94
CA ASN A 605 5.63 30.67 -9.10
C ASN A 605 6.24 31.82 -9.91
N VAL A 606 6.87 31.50 -11.05
CA VAL A 606 7.42 32.51 -11.98
C VAL A 606 7.01 32.14 -13.41
N GLY A 607 6.33 33.07 -14.11
CA GLY A 607 6.01 32.91 -15.53
C GLY A 607 4.88 31.95 -15.85
N ALA A 608 3.99 31.68 -14.91
CA ALA A 608 2.86 30.74 -15.06
C ALA A 608 3.32 29.35 -15.53
N GLY A 609 3.01 28.92 -16.74
CA GLY A 609 3.42 27.63 -17.29
C GLY A 609 4.75 27.63 -18.05
N LEU A 610 5.49 28.73 -18.04
CA LEU A 610 6.79 28.80 -18.72
C LEU A 610 7.85 27.98 -17.96
N PRO A 611 8.70 27.18 -18.64
CA PRO A 611 9.73 26.35 -18.01
C PRO A 611 10.96 27.19 -17.63
N ILE A 612 10.89 27.95 -16.57
CA ILE A 612 11.93 28.90 -16.15
C ILE A 612 12.79 28.32 -15.05
N ILE A 613 12.16 27.86 -13.95
CA ILE A 613 12.84 27.32 -12.78
C ILE A 613 13.56 26.02 -13.12
N ASN A 614 12.87 25.11 -13.83
CA ASN A 614 13.49 23.87 -14.30
C ASN A 614 14.67 24.14 -15.23
N THR A 615 14.56 25.11 -16.17
CA THR A 615 15.67 25.50 -17.05
C THR A 615 16.85 26.02 -16.24
N ILE A 616 16.65 26.88 -15.25
CA ILE A 616 17.74 27.38 -14.37
C ILE A 616 18.40 26.21 -13.63
N ASN A 617 17.60 25.31 -13.06
CA ASN A 617 18.11 24.13 -12.36
C ASN A 617 18.91 23.21 -13.28
N ASP A 618 18.45 22.97 -14.51
CA ASP A 618 19.17 22.14 -15.49
C ASP A 618 20.50 22.76 -15.92
N LEU A 619 20.55 24.07 -16.14
CA LEU A 619 21.80 24.79 -16.42
C LEU A 619 22.79 24.64 -15.27
N ILE A 620 22.37 24.90 -14.02
CA ILE A 620 23.23 24.81 -12.83
C ILE A 620 23.69 23.36 -12.61
N ASN A 621 22.78 22.39 -12.65
CA ASN A 621 23.09 20.99 -12.42
C ASN A 621 24.04 20.43 -13.50
N SER A 622 24.00 20.99 -14.72
CA SER A 622 24.95 20.66 -15.79
C SER A 622 26.29 21.42 -15.69
N GLY A 623 26.51 22.20 -14.62
CA GLY A 623 27.74 22.90 -14.34
C GLY A 623 27.84 24.28 -14.98
N ASP A 624 26.74 24.88 -15.47
CA ASP A 624 26.71 26.28 -15.92
C ASP A 624 26.50 27.24 -14.73
N LYS A 625 26.72 28.50 -14.92
CA LYS A 625 26.56 29.53 -13.89
C LYS A 625 25.75 30.70 -14.43
N ILE A 626 24.70 31.04 -13.73
CA ILE A 626 23.86 32.20 -14.06
C ILE A 626 24.63 33.46 -13.66
N LEU A 627 24.95 34.32 -14.62
CA LEU A 627 25.65 35.60 -14.43
C LEU A 627 24.68 36.77 -14.27
N LYS A 628 23.58 36.75 -15.09
CA LYS A 628 22.59 37.82 -15.10
C LYS A 628 21.21 37.25 -15.45
N ILE A 629 20.20 37.76 -14.80
CA ILE A 629 18.79 37.55 -15.18
C ILE A 629 18.20 38.93 -15.46
N GLU A 630 17.55 39.13 -16.58
CA GLU A 630 16.73 40.29 -16.88
C GLU A 630 15.34 39.81 -17.30
N ALA A 631 14.30 40.41 -16.69
CA ALA A 631 12.97 39.87 -16.93
C ALA A 631 11.86 40.94 -16.81
N VAL A 632 10.84 40.81 -17.65
CA VAL A 632 9.54 41.47 -17.46
C VAL A 632 8.58 40.41 -16.95
N LEU A 633 8.23 40.51 -15.64
CA LEU A 633 7.51 39.48 -14.92
C LEU A 633 6.09 39.87 -14.49
N SER A 634 5.65 41.07 -14.82
CA SER A 634 4.30 41.56 -14.54
C SER A 634 3.51 41.81 -15.82
N GLY A 635 2.48 41.01 -16.01
CA GLY A 635 1.53 41.22 -17.13
C GLY A 635 0.78 42.56 -17.00
N THR A 636 0.39 42.90 -15.78
CA THR A 636 -0.28 44.18 -15.46
C THR A 636 0.57 45.40 -15.87
N LEU A 637 1.81 45.44 -15.39
CA LEU A 637 2.70 46.55 -15.68
C LEU A 637 3.08 46.61 -17.17
N ASN A 638 3.28 45.46 -17.82
CA ASN A 638 3.53 45.40 -19.24
C ASN A 638 2.31 45.89 -20.05
N TYR A 639 1.12 45.53 -19.68
CA TYR A 639 -0.11 46.05 -20.25
C TYR A 639 -0.20 47.58 -20.13
N ILE A 640 0.04 48.13 -18.91
CA ILE A 640 -0.01 49.58 -18.65
C ILE A 640 0.96 50.33 -19.60
N PHE A 641 2.23 49.89 -19.64
CA PHE A 641 3.26 50.56 -20.45
C PHE A 641 3.15 50.32 -21.97
N ASN A 642 2.37 49.33 -22.39
CA ASN A 642 2.01 49.15 -23.81
C ASN A 642 0.80 49.99 -24.23
N LYS A 643 -0.07 50.41 -23.33
CA LYS A 643 -1.30 51.16 -23.59
C LYS A 643 -1.16 52.66 -23.48
N ILE A 644 -0.19 53.13 -22.65
CA ILE A 644 0.04 54.55 -22.47
C ILE A 644 0.39 55.25 -23.80
N SER A 645 -0.32 56.31 -24.15
CA SER A 645 -0.17 57.05 -25.37
C SER A 645 -0.54 58.53 -25.20
N ALA A 646 -0.36 59.35 -26.24
CA ALA A 646 -0.80 60.77 -26.19
C ALA A 646 -2.29 60.89 -25.86
N ASP A 647 -3.13 59.96 -26.29
CA ASP A 647 -4.58 59.97 -26.08
C ASP A 647 -5.00 59.27 -24.78
N ILE A 648 -4.16 58.43 -24.23
CA ILE A 648 -4.46 57.59 -23.04
C ILE A 648 -3.40 57.89 -21.95
N PRO A 649 -3.71 58.77 -20.99
CA PRO A 649 -2.79 59.10 -19.91
C PRO A 649 -2.58 57.96 -18.94
N PHE A 650 -1.50 58.04 -18.16
CA PHE A 650 -1.10 56.96 -17.20
C PHE A 650 -2.21 56.54 -16.26
N SER A 651 -2.90 57.51 -15.64
CA SER A 651 -3.99 57.24 -14.70
C SER A 651 -5.15 56.46 -15.36
N ARG A 652 -5.47 56.78 -16.60
CA ARG A 652 -6.50 56.09 -17.40
C ARG A 652 -6.07 54.66 -17.76
N THR A 653 -4.80 54.48 -18.09
CA THR A 653 -4.23 53.17 -18.41
C THR A 653 -4.29 52.21 -17.22
N VAL A 654 -3.98 52.74 -16.02
CA VAL A 654 -4.09 51.95 -14.77
C VAL A 654 -5.55 51.54 -14.53
N LYS A 655 -6.50 52.48 -14.76
CA LYS A 655 -7.93 52.19 -14.60
C LYS A 655 -8.43 51.16 -15.60
N MET A 656 -7.96 51.22 -16.85
CA MET A 656 -8.26 50.22 -17.90
C MET A 656 -7.73 48.85 -17.51
N ALA A 657 -6.51 48.77 -16.94
CA ALA A 657 -5.97 47.51 -16.44
C ALA A 657 -6.83 46.87 -15.37
N GLN A 658 -7.46 47.66 -14.50
CA GLN A 658 -8.42 47.20 -13.47
C GLN A 658 -9.74 46.76 -14.15
N GLU A 659 -10.32 47.54 -15.02
CA GLU A 659 -11.59 47.30 -15.73
C GLU A 659 -11.49 46.03 -16.57
N GLU A 660 -10.37 45.76 -17.22
CA GLU A 660 -10.09 44.61 -18.07
C GLU A 660 -9.56 43.41 -17.27
N ARG A 661 -9.45 43.50 -15.93
CA ARG A 661 -8.99 42.46 -15.01
C ARG A 661 -7.55 42.02 -15.23
N TYR A 662 -6.68 42.90 -15.69
CA TYR A 662 -5.24 42.69 -15.69
C TYR A 662 -4.59 43.01 -14.36
N SER A 663 -5.18 43.92 -13.53
CA SER A 663 -4.69 44.27 -12.22
C SER A 663 -5.55 43.68 -11.11
N GLU A 664 -4.94 43.60 -9.93
CA GLU A 664 -5.63 43.28 -8.68
C GLU A 664 -6.73 44.34 -8.40
N PRO A 665 -7.75 44.04 -7.57
CA PRO A 665 -8.78 45.02 -7.17
C PRO A 665 -8.18 46.30 -6.61
N ASP A 666 -7.05 46.23 -5.92
CA ASP A 666 -6.23 47.36 -5.51
C ASP A 666 -4.96 47.44 -6.37
N PRO A 667 -4.91 48.30 -7.40
CA PRO A 667 -3.78 48.36 -8.32
C PRO A 667 -2.45 48.76 -7.68
N ARG A 668 -2.49 49.34 -6.45
CA ARG A 668 -1.27 49.64 -5.70
C ARG A 668 -0.42 48.43 -5.43
N ILE A 669 -1.03 47.25 -5.32
CA ILE A 669 -0.32 45.98 -5.15
C ILE A 669 0.60 45.74 -6.36
N ASP A 670 0.07 45.88 -7.58
CA ASP A 670 0.83 45.70 -8.82
C ASP A 670 1.86 46.80 -9.01
N LEU A 671 1.47 48.06 -8.80
CA LEU A 671 2.33 49.23 -8.97
C LEU A 671 3.51 49.29 -7.97
N SER A 672 3.37 48.66 -6.80
CA SER A 672 4.45 48.49 -5.82
C SER A 672 5.55 47.54 -6.25
N GLY A 673 5.33 46.76 -7.30
CA GLY A 673 6.26 45.73 -7.80
C GLY A 673 6.46 44.55 -6.86
N LYS A 674 5.63 44.40 -5.82
CA LYS A 674 5.79 43.35 -4.80
C LYS A 674 5.79 41.93 -5.37
N ASP A 675 4.90 41.64 -6.33
CA ASP A 675 4.87 40.34 -7.00
C ASP A 675 6.12 40.10 -7.85
N VAL A 676 6.62 41.14 -8.54
CA VAL A 676 7.86 41.08 -9.32
C VAL A 676 9.07 40.83 -8.42
N ILE A 677 9.12 41.47 -7.26
CA ILE A 677 10.18 41.26 -6.25
C ILE A 677 10.17 39.81 -5.78
N ARG A 678 9.01 39.24 -5.43
CA ARG A 678 8.88 37.85 -5.02
C ARG A 678 9.38 36.88 -6.11
N LYS A 679 8.99 37.10 -7.36
CA LYS A 679 9.43 36.31 -8.50
C LYS A 679 10.95 36.41 -8.70
N LEU A 680 11.52 37.62 -8.61
CA LEU A 680 12.97 37.81 -8.74
C LEU A 680 13.74 37.12 -7.63
N VAL A 681 13.26 37.17 -6.39
CA VAL A 681 13.85 36.46 -5.24
C VAL A 681 13.85 34.94 -5.46
N ILE A 682 12.76 34.38 -5.98
CA ILE A 682 12.68 32.96 -6.31
C ILE A 682 13.72 32.59 -7.39
N LEU A 683 13.79 33.38 -8.49
CA LEU A 683 14.77 33.14 -9.54
C LEU A 683 16.21 33.26 -9.06
N ALA A 684 16.50 34.26 -8.22
CA ALA A 684 17.84 34.43 -7.64
C ALA A 684 18.25 33.24 -6.77
N ARG A 685 17.33 32.72 -5.96
CA ARG A 685 17.57 31.58 -5.08
C ARG A 685 17.81 30.30 -5.88
N GLU A 686 16.99 30.05 -6.90
CA GLU A 686 17.17 28.91 -7.81
C GLU A 686 18.45 29.07 -8.65
N ALA A 687 18.90 30.30 -8.94
CA ALA A 687 20.19 30.61 -9.54
C ALA A 687 21.40 30.49 -8.57
N GLY A 688 21.15 30.08 -7.33
CA GLY A 688 22.20 29.82 -6.34
C GLY A 688 22.60 31.03 -5.49
N TYR A 689 21.90 32.16 -5.59
CA TYR A 689 22.19 33.36 -4.81
C TYR A 689 21.32 33.39 -3.54
N ARG A 690 21.92 33.78 -2.41
CA ARG A 690 21.17 34.13 -1.21
C ARG A 690 20.63 35.55 -1.38
N LEU A 691 19.32 35.70 -1.32
CA LEU A 691 18.64 36.98 -1.48
C LEU A 691 17.35 37.00 -0.64
N GLU A 692 17.16 38.12 0.09
CA GLU A 692 15.90 38.45 0.78
C GLU A 692 15.13 39.51 0.03
N GLN A 693 13.80 39.59 0.26
CA GLN A 693 12.94 40.57 -0.42
C GLN A 693 13.33 42.01 -0.10
N GLU A 694 13.83 42.24 1.09
CA GLU A 694 14.26 43.56 1.60
C GLU A 694 15.56 44.05 0.97
N GLU A 695 16.39 43.14 0.46
CA GLU A 695 17.67 43.41 -0.19
C GLU A 695 17.52 43.82 -1.67
N VAL A 696 16.31 43.70 -2.23
CA VAL A 696 16.03 44.09 -3.62
C VAL A 696 15.90 45.61 -3.70
N GLU A 697 16.76 46.22 -4.52
CA GLU A 697 16.70 47.66 -4.80
C GLU A 697 15.43 47.99 -5.59
N LYS A 698 14.65 48.98 -5.11
CA LYS A 698 13.36 49.37 -5.67
C LYS A 698 13.42 50.73 -6.32
N ASN A 699 13.46 50.76 -7.64
CA ASN A 699 13.39 51.97 -8.43
C ASN A 699 11.96 52.15 -8.98
N LEU A 700 11.03 52.45 -8.06
CA LEU A 700 9.61 52.59 -8.38
C LEU A 700 9.36 53.89 -9.17
N PHE A 701 8.40 53.83 -10.07
CA PHE A 701 7.97 54.93 -10.93
C PHE A 701 6.78 55.73 -10.32
N VAL A 702 6.16 55.21 -9.30
CA VAL A 702 5.11 55.90 -8.50
C VAL A 702 5.73 56.24 -7.13
N PRO A 703 5.61 57.50 -6.69
CA PRO A 703 6.14 57.92 -5.39
C PRO A 703 5.50 57.16 -4.22
N ASN A 704 6.26 56.87 -3.17
CA ASN A 704 5.81 56.10 -2.00
C ASN A 704 4.54 56.68 -1.34
N SER A 705 4.34 57.99 -1.37
CA SER A 705 3.17 58.63 -0.83
C SER A 705 1.82 58.22 -1.47
N PHE A 706 1.87 57.64 -2.67
CA PHE A 706 0.67 57.15 -3.35
C PHE A 706 0.22 55.77 -2.83
N PHE A 707 1.10 55.03 -2.15
CA PHE A 707 0.76 53.72 -1.56
C PHE A 707 0.12 53.85 -0.17
N GLU A 708 0.06 55.07 0.40
CA GLU A 708 -0.54 55.38 1.68
C GLU A 708 -1.98 55.88 1.50
N GLY A 709 -2.82 55.75 2.55
CA GLY A 709 -4.21 56.18 2.57
C GLY A 709 -5.19 55.17 1.93
N THR A 710 -6.41 55.66 1.68
CA THR A 710 -7.51 54.86 1.13
C THR A 710 -7.37 54.66 -0.39
N LEU A 711 -8.06 53.64 -0.96
CA LEU A 711 -8.08 53.44 -2.41
C LEU A 711 -8.74 54.60 -3.15
N ASP A 712 -9.74 55.26 -2.55
CA ASP A 712 -10.39 56.43 -3.15
C ASP A 712 -9.45 57.66 -3.22
N GLU A 713 -8.62 57.85 -2.21
CA GLU A 713 -7.58 58.87 -2.21
C GLU A 713 -6.52 58.59 -3.28
N PHE A 714 -6.12 57.34 -3.43
CA PHE A 714 -5.22 56.91 -4.51
C PHE A 714 -5.78 57.31 -5.89
N TRP A 715 -7.04 56.95 -6.19
CA TRP A 715 -7.65 57.24 -7.46
C TRP A 715 -7.80 58.73 -7.73
N LYS A 716 -8.03 59.59 -6.72
CA LYS A 716 -8.09 61.05 -6.84
C LYS A 716 -6.74 61.67 -7.15
N ARG A 717 -5.68 61.12 -6.61
CA ARG A 717 -4.32 61.67 -6.76
C ARG A 717 -3.58 61.12 -7.97
N LEU A 718 -3.94 59.95 -8.48
CA LEU A 718 -3.22 59.28 -9.58
C LEU A 718 -3.09 60.17 -10.81
N PRO A 719 -4.07 60.99 -11.25
CA PRO A 719 -3.95 61.93 -12.35
C PRO A 719 -2.84 63.00 -12.17
N ASP A 720 -2.37 63.27 -10.95
CA ASP A 720 -1.27 64.20 -10.72
C ASP A 720 0.03 63.74 -11.37
N LEU A 721 0.17 62.46 -11.69
CA LEU A 721 1.32 61.87 -12.35
C LEU A 721 1.26 61.96 -13.89
N ASP A 722 0.09 62.26 -14.47
CA ASP A 722 -0.13 62.17 -15.92
C ASP A 722 0.76 63.14 -16.72
N ALA A 723 0.99 64.34 -16.22
CA ALA A 723 1.80 65.36 -16.88
C ALA A 723 3.30 64.92 -16.95
N ASP A 724 3.82 64.35 -15.86
CA ASP A 724 5.20 63.84 -15.80
C ASP A 724 5.37 62.65 -16.73
N PHE A 725 4.44 61.71 -16.72
CA PHE A 725 4.49 60.56 -17.60
C PHE A 725 4.38 60.95 -19.08
N GLU A 726 3.53 61.90 -19.42
CA GLU A 726 3.40 62.38 -20.82
C GLU A 726 4.68 63.09 -21.29
N SER A 727 5.26 63.94 -20.46
CA SER A 727 6.52 64.61 -20.78
C SER A 727 7.65 63.61 -21.07
N ARG A 728 7.79 62.62 -20.23
CA ARG A 728 8.81 61.54 -20.42
C ARG A 728 8.47 60.63 -21.59
N ARG A 729 7.21 60.35 -21.85
CA ARG A 729 6.76 59.57 -22.99
C ARG A 729 7.16 60.21 -24.32
N GLN A 730 6.96 61.52 -24.44
CA GLN A 730 7.35 62.28 -25.63
C GLN A 730 8.86 62.18 -25.92
N VAL A 731 9.69 62.22 -24.88
CA VAL A 731 11.15 62.04 -25.04
C VAL A 731 11.48 60.64 -25.56
N LEU A 732 10.84 59.64 -25.01
CA LEU A 732 11.06 58.23 -25.43
C LEU A 732 10.62 57.99 -26.87
N GLU A 733 9.51 58.62 -27.29
CA GLU A 733 9.01 58.52 -28.67
C GLU A 733 10.02 59.11 -29.67
N GLN A 734 10.62 60.28 -29.29
CA GLN A 734 11.66 60.91 -30.12
C GLN A 734 12.94 60.02 -30.22
N GLU A 735 13.27 59.30 -29.14
CA GLU A 735 14.43 58.41 -29.05
C GLU A 735 14.14 56.99 -29.54
N ASN A 736 12.91 56.69 -29.97
CA ASN A 736 12.44 55.35 -30.36
C ASN A 736 12.68 54.30 -29.28
N LYS A 737 12.28 54.63 -28.04
CA LYS A 737 12.41 53.77 -26.86
C LYS A 737 11.03 53.47 -26.24
N HIS A 738 10.93 52.36 -25.51
CA HIS A 738 9.75 51.96 -24.76
C HIS A 738 10.06 51.79 -23.28
N TRP A 739 9.08 52.00 -22.41
CA TRP A 739 9.17 51.65 -21.01
C TRP A 739 8.90 50.17 -20.77
N ARG A 740 9.74 49.58 -19.95
CA ARG A 740 9.50 48.26 -19.37
C ARG A 740 9.80 48.25 -17.88
N PHE A 741 8.95 47.59 -17.09
CA PHE A 741 9.28 47.38 -15.70
C PHE A 741 10.10 46.08 -15.57
N VAL A 742 11.38 46.25 -15.34
CA VAL A 742 12.38 45.20 -15.44
C VAL A 742 12.83 44.75 -14.06
N ALA A 743 12.81 43.40 -13.83
CA ALA A 743 13.51 42.75 -12.75
C ALA A 743 14.90 42.34 -13.22
N LYS A 744 15.93 42.73 -12.48
CA LYS A 744 17.33 42.46 -12.85
C LYS A 744 18.06 41.83 -11.67
N LEU A 745 18.76 40.74 -11.95
CA LEU A 745 19.76 40.14 -11.07
C LEU A 745 21.08 40.16 -11.83
N GLU A 746 22.10 40.73 -11.28
CA GLU A 746 23.44 40.74 -11.86
C GLU A 746 24.48 40.57 -10.78
N ARG A 747 25.33 39.53 -10.85
CA ARG A 747 26.39 39.24 -9.88
C ARG A 747 25.93 39.29 -8.42
N GLY A 748 24.71 38.76 -8.15
CA GLY A 748 24.13 38.72 -6.81
C GLY A 748 23.42 40.02 -6.35
N LYS A 749 23.46 41.10 -7.13
CA LYS A 749 22.68 42.30 -6.86
C LYS A 749 21.36 42.26 -7.61
N ALA A 750 20.28 42.51 -6.90
CA ALA A 750 18.93 42.47 -7.43
C ALA A 750 18.26 43.83 -7.40
N SER A 751 17.61 44.21 -8.48
CA SER A 751 16.84 45.46 -8.58
C SER A 751 15.59 45.26 -9.40
N VAL A 752 14.57 46.05 -9.09
CA VAL A 752 13.34 46.16 -9.91
C VAL A 752 13.08 47.63 -10.19
N GLY A 753 12.67 47.94 -11.42
CA GLY A 753 12.36 49.33 -11.76
C GLY A 753 11.96 49.54 -13.20
N LEU A 754 11.45 50.74 -13.47
CA LEU A 754 11.11 51.19 -14.82
C LEU A 754 12.38 51.51 -15.61
N GLN A 755 12.56 50.85 -16.77
CA GLN A 755 13.71 51.03 -17.64
C GLN A 755 13.24 51.46 -19.04
N GLU A 756 14.10 52.19 -19.72
CA GLU A 756 13.95 52.59 -21.09
C GLU A 756 14.71 51.63 -21.98
N VAL A 757 14.00 50.98 -22.90
CA VAL A 757 14.59 49.98 -23.80
C VAL A 757 14.50 50.48 -25.27
N ASP A 758 15.59 50.37 -25.98
CA ASP A 758 15.68 50.75 -27.40
C ASP A 758 15.25 49.60 -28.32
N SER A 759 15.17 49.86 -29.62
CA SER A 759 14.71 48.92 -30.64
C SER A 759 15.61 47.67 -30.80
N LYS A 760 16.83 47.66 -30.24
CA LYS A 760 17.76 46.53 -30.29
C LYS A 760 17.55 45.59 -29.08
N HIS A 761 16.92 46.07 -28.04
CA HIS A 761 16.69 45.30 -26.81
C HIS A 761 15.56 44.29 -27.04
N PRO A 762 15.69 43.01 -26.62
CA PRO A 762 14.65 42.00 -26.78
C PRO A 762 13.29 42.35 -26.15
N PHE A 763 13.27 43.25 -25.15
CA PHE A 763 12.02 43.69 -24.49
C PHE A 763 11.26 44.74 -25.26
N TYR A 764 11.84 45.34 -26.29
CA TYR A 764 11.24 46.44 -27.04
C TYR A 764 9.90 46.02 -27.69
N GLY A 765 9.88 44.89 -28.40
CA GLY A 765 8.70 44.33 -29.06
C GLY A 765 7.76 43.50 -28.18
N LEU A 766 7.88 43.58 -26.82
CA LEU A 766 7.04 42.79 -25.96
C LEU A 766 5.61 43.37 -25.89
N GLU A 767 4.66 42.63 -26.47
CA GLU A 767 3.26 43.04 -26.58
C GLU A 767 2.37 42.47 -25.47
N GLY A 768 1.24 43.11 -25.19
CA GLY A 768 0.18 42.63 -24.32
C GLY A 768 0.63 42.44 -22.88
N SER A 769 0.25 41.31 -22.28
CA SER A 769 0.59 40.95 -20.90
C SER A 769 1.65 39.84 -20.82
N ASN A 770 2.41 39.63 -21.89
CA ASN A 770 3.42 38.56 -21.92
C ASN A 770 4.59 38.83 -20.98
N ASN A 771 5.17 37.74 -20.48
CA ASN A 771 6.44 37.77 -19.76
C ASN A 771 7.58 37.39 -20.68
N ILE A 772 8.75 37.94 -20.41
CA ILE A 772 10.02 37.60 -21.09
C ILE A 772 11.14 37.55 -20.07
N ILE A 773 11.98 36.56 -20.17
CA ILE A 773 13.13 36.36 -19.29
C ILE A 773 14.37 36.11 -20.18
N LEU A 774 15.45 36.80 -19.87
CA LEU A 774 16.77 36.63 -20.47
C LEU A 774 17.69 36.06 -19.42
N LEU A 775 18.29 34.91 -19.71
CA LEU A 775 19.30 34.25 -18.88
C LEU A 775 20.66 34.38 -19.55
N THR A 776 21.56 35.18 -18.97
CA THR A 776 22.96 35.25 -19.35
C THR A 776 23.76 34.33 -18.45
N THR A 777 24.41 33.36 -19.03
CA THR A 777 25.20 32.36 -18.28
C THR A 777 26.65 32.35 -18.74
N GLU A 778 27.51 31.54 -18.15
CA GLU A 778 28.87 31.37 -18.64
C GLU A 778 28.91 30.79 -20.06
N ARG A 779 27.97 29.91 -20.41
CA ARG A 779 27.82 29.28 -21.73
C ARG A 779 27.09 30.19 -22.72
N TYR A 780 26.03 30.87 -22.27
CA TYR A 780 25.18 31.76 -23.10
C TYR A 780 25.49 33.21 -22.76
N LYS A 781 26.76 33.62 -22.93
CA LYS A 781 27.23 34.96 -22.55
C LYS A 781 26.99 35.98 -23.65
N GLU A 782 27.29 35.66 -24.89
CA GLU A 782 27.11 36.56 -26.05
C GLU A 782 25.67 36.59 -26.57
N TYR A 783 25.02 35.43 -26.51
CA TYR A 783 23.63 35.24 -26.88
C TYR A 783 22.85 34.68 -25.70
N PRO A 784 22.25 35.57 -24.88
CA PRO A 784 21.45 35.14 -23.74
C PRO A 784 20.31 34.25 -24.15
N MET A 785 20.02 33.22 -23.33
CA MET A 785 18.83 32.38 -23.53
C MET A 785 17.58 33.19 -23.25
N MET A 786 16.58 33.16 -24.14
CA MET A 786 15.34 33.90 -24.02
C MET A 786 14.16 32.94 -23.86
N ILE A 787 13.33 33.16 -22.85
CA ILE A 787 12.05 32.48 -22.64
C ILE A 787 10.94 33.53 -22.65
N GLN A 788 9.95 33.38 -23.53
CA GLN A 788 8.86 34.33 -23.68
C GLN A 788 7.51 33.61 -23.83
N GLY A 789 6.46 34.17 -23.24
CA GLY A 789 5.10 33.66 -23.40
C GLY A 789 4.12 34.27 -22.40
N TYR A 790 2.95 33.64 -22.27
CA TYR A 790 1.96 34.10 -21.31
C TYR A 790 2.47 33.94 -19.86
N GLY A 791 2.52 35.05 -19.13
CA GLY A 791 2.98 35.10 -17.73
C GLY A 791 1.88 34.95 -16.70
N ALA A 792 0.62 34.78 -17.13
CA ALA A 792 -0.56 34.63 -16.30
C ALA A 792 -1.66 33.90 -17.07
N GLY A 793 -2.65 33.41 -16.37
CA GLY A 793 -3.81 32.72 -16.92
C GLY A 793 -4.08 31.41 -16.21
N ALA A 794 -5.35 31.16 -15.87
CA ALA A 794 -5.75 29.97 -15.10
C ALA A 794 -5.32 28.66 -15.77
N SER A 795 -5.61 28.51 -17.06
CA SER A 795 -5.31 27.29 -17.82
C SER A 795 -3.80 27.05 -17.96
N VAL A 796 -3.03 28.14 -18.20
CA VAL A 796 -1.58 28.04 -18.37
C VAL A 796 -0.89 27.74 -17.06
N THR A 797 -1.32 28.37 -15.94
CA THR A 797 -0.80 28.08 -14.60
C THR A 797 -1.15 26.66 -14.18
N ALA A 798 -2.39 26.21 -14.41
CA ALA A 798 -2.81 24.84 -14.13
C ALA A 798 -1.98 23.81 -14.92
N ALA A 799 -1.66 24.10 -16.19
CA ALA A 799 -0.81 23.24 -17.01
C ALA A 799 0.63 23.14 -16.47
N GLY A 800 1.18 24.24 -15.93
CA GLY A 800 2.48 24.22 -15.26
C GLY A 800 2.48 23.40 -13.96
N VAL A 801 1.43 23.53 -13.14
CA VAL A 801 1.23 22.67 -11.96
C VAL A 801 1.13 21.20 -12.37
N PHE A 802 0.40 20.94 -13.46
CA PHE A 802 0.26 19.59 -13.98
C PHE A 802 1.61 19.03 -14.47
N ALA A 803 2.43 19.84 -15.15
CA ALA A 803 3.79 19.45 -15.56
C ALA A 803 4.67 19.12 -14.35
N ASP A 804 4.60 19.89 -13.26
CA ASP A 804 5.29 19.55 -12.00
C ASP A 804 4.84 18.21 -11.42
N ILE A 805 3.52 17.90 -11.45
CA ILE A 805 2.99 16.60 -11.03
C ILE A 805 3.57 15.48 -11.91
N MET A 806 3.61 15.68 -13.23
CA MET A 806 4.16 14.69 -14.17
C MET A 806 5.65 14.44 -13.94
N SER A 807 6.43 15.47 -13.59
CA SER A 807 7.86 15.31 -13.29
C SER A 807 8.13 14.47 -12.03
N ILE A 808 7.18 14.38 -11.11
CA ILE A 808 7.25 13.47 -9.94
C ILE A 808 7.14 12.01 -10.41
N ALA A 809 6.32 11.74 -11.40
CA ALA A 809 6.16 10.41 -11.99
C ALA A 809 7.36 9.96 -12.83
N ASN A 810 8.30 10.85 -13.17
CA ASN A 810 9.40 10.62 -14.14
C ASN A 810 8.88 10.22 -15.55
N VAL A 811 7.78 10.82 -15.98
CA VAL A 811 7.15 10.60 -17.29
C VAL A 811 7.48 11.76 -18.24
#